data_e10be6c32fb113b54e1fcc02c397f6e5
#
_entry.id   e10be6c32fb113b54e1fcc02c397f6e5
#
_cell.length_a   1.000
_cell.length_b   1.000
_cell.length_c   1.000
_cell.angle_alpha   90.00
_cell.angle_beta   90.00
_cell.angle_gamma   90.00
#
_symmetry.space_group_name_H-M   'P 1'
#
loop_
_entity.id
_entity.type
_entity.pdbx_description
1 polymer ?
#
loop_
_entity_poly.entity_id
_entity_poly.type
_entity_poly.pdbx_seq_one_letter_code
_entity_poly.pdbx_strand_id
1 'polypeptide(L)'
;MKKAISTILLILAIFLANYSPSESKQGMALKSDSITSWQNVLDDALRCIKMTRNDLRFRNDYVDVDSFRLKLVDSFMHNPLDLFLFNNSISQNINKAFLSSELDLIPSLSAYLQANSIDDLPSKVAMEDFRIDIQNNRFMQRYSKVSKDLAPALKTSLCYLFEGLYLADSLSKEAFVDLTDEEKNFIKHNFPVILLEDVNDEFKTPEELDQESKYEEELVKKMIPYLAKIKREKIYKAGIALSSATKAALSALNEVKSEGLKDYLKTNPKIEAISKDKLKIPPKAGKDLENDIIFRMNTYLGEIIIGGFGSSRYKGSPAVIIDLGGDDDYFLSKAKDDITNSSVIIDLGGNDVYRSKGDFVIASGFFGEGILVDLSGDDTYLGDNFSLGSGLFGVGMLLDEGGNDKYFGDIFTMGAGSFGLGILSDIKGADQYTGSLYAQGFGFISGFGALIDSAGCDNYFAGGKYKDILRYKDHYISLSQGFAYGIRPEMSGGIGVLYDLSGNDLYTSDIFGQGSSYWWGLGSLVDEEGNDKYVSYQYAQGAATHMTLGILEDKKGDDVYISHGVSQGCGHDLAFGLLYDKSGNDDYVSYDLSQGAGSANGIGILIDEEGDDGYYVEKKDNTQGYGNPRRDYGSIGIFLDLSGNDHYNGNGKDSSWWTTPSQWGVGIDQEK
;
A
#
# COMPACT_ATOMS: atom_id res chain seq x y z
N MET A 1 4.75 33.28 -23.85
CA MET A 1 4.21 31.90 -23.96
C MET A 1 4.78 31.11 -25.15
N LYS A 2 4.84 31.55 -26.39
CA LYS A 2 5.39 30.73 -27.50
C LYS A 2 6.92 30.46 -27.46
N LYS A 3 7.73 31.18 -26.69
CA LYS A 3 9.17 30.92 -26.54
C LYS A 3 9.52 29.90 -25.43
N ALA A 4 8.67 29.70 -24.42
CA ALA A 4 8.88 28.73 -23.36
C ALA A 4 8.59 27.29 -23.83
N ILE A 5 7.57 27.12 -24.65
CA ILE A 5 7.20 25.79 -25.20
C ILE A 5 8.26 25.27 -26.17
N SER A 6 8.96 26.19 -26.91
CA SER A 6 10.03 25.78 -27.83
C SER A 6 11.32 25.34 -27.13
N THR A 7 11.54 25.75 -25.88
CA THR A 7 12.74 25.40 -25.11
C THR A 7 12.54 24.06 -24.42
N ILE A 8 11.35 23.74 -23.92
CA ILE A 8 11.00 22.44 -23.31
C ILE A 8 11.03 21.32 -24.35
N LEU A 9 10.49 21.58 -25.56
CA LEU A 9 10.57 20.60 -26.65
C LEU A 9 11.99 20.36 -27.17
N LEU A 10 12.91 21.32 -27.00
CA LEU A 10 14.31 21.16 -27.39
C LEU A 10 15.09 20.33 -26.34
N ILE A 11 14.76 20.44 -25.09
CA ILE A 11 15.37 19.63 -23.99
C ILE A 11 14.88 18.19 -24.08
N LEU A 12 13.61 17.93 -24.32
CA LEU A 12 13.09 16.58 -24.57
C LEU A 12 13.71 15.92 -25.81
N ALA A 13 13.95 16.70 -26.88
CA ALA A 13 14.57 16.18 -28.09
C ALA A 13 16.06 15.82 -27.92
N ILE A 14 16.77 16.48 -27.00
CA ILE A 14 18.18 16.17 -26.70
C ILE A 14 18.29 14.89 -25.82
N PHE A 15 17.32 14.61 -24.96
CA PHE A 15 17.25 13.38 -24.18
C PHE A 15 16.88 12.16 -25.03
N LEU A 16 16.02 12.33 -26.04
CA LEU A 16 15.63 11.24 -26.96
C LEU A 16 16.65 10.95 -28.08
N ALA A 17 17.58 11.88 -28.36
CA ALA A 17 18.58 11.71 -29.43
C ALA A 17 19.82 10.91 -29.02
N ASN A 18 20.00 10.62 -27.73
CA ASN A 18 21.14 9.83 -27.24
C ASN A 18 20.81 8.36 -26.95
N TYR A 19 19.61 7.91 -27.28
CA TYR A 19 19.23 6.49 -27.16
C TYR A 19 19.15 5.86 -28.56
N SER A 20 20.27 5.31 -29.04
CA SER A 20 20.25 4.40 -30.17
C SER A 20 20.06 2.96 -29.64
N PRO A 21 19.03 2.24 -30.11
CA PRO A 21 18.89 0.83 -29.74
C PRO A 21 19.91 0.00 -30.51
N SER A 22 20.92 -0.51 -29.84
CA SER A 22 21.70 -1.60 -30.35
C SER A 22 20.99 -2.92 -30.05
N GLU A 23 20.57 -3.60 -31.09
CA GLU A 23 20.15 -5.01 -31.05
C GLU A 23 21.23 -5.90 -30.41
N SER A 24 20.88 -6.66 -29.38
CA SER A 24 21.39 -8.02 -29.25
C SER A 24 20.66 -8.83 -28.18
N LYS A 25 20.11 -9.87 -28.64
CA LYS A 25 19.76 -11.19 -28.11
C LYS A 25 20.42 -11.59 -26.78
N GLN A 26 19.62 -12.34 -26.07
CA GLN A 26 19.89 -13.30 -24.98
C GLN A 26 19.51 -12.82 -23.59
N GLY A 27 18.67 -13.67 -22.98
CA GLY A 27 18.32 -13.59 -21.58
C GLY A 27 19.57 -13.43 -20.71
N MET A 28 19.71 -12.30 -20.09
CA MET A 28 20.63 -12.13 -18.99
C MET A 28 19.91 -12.57 -17.72
N ALA A 29 20.25 -13.74 -17.25
CA ALA A 29 20.28 -13.98 -15.82
C ALA A 29 21.00 -12.77 -15.18
N LEU A 30 20.39 -12.16 -14.18
CA LEU A 30 21.06 -11.17 -13.33
C LEU A 30 22.28 -11.87 -12.71
N LYS A 31 23.43 -11.74 -13.35
CA LYS A 31 24.69 -12.05 -12.72
C LYS A 31 24.97 -10.95 -11.72
N SER A 32 24.94 -11.30 -10.46
CA SER A 32 25.52 -10.56 -9.35
C SER A 32 27.03 -10.43 -9.50
N ASP A 33 27.50 -9.43 -10.21
CA ASP A 33 28.94 -9.17 -10.32
C ASP A 33 29.26 -7.67 -10.24
N SER A 34 28.53 -6.89 -9.43
CA SER A 34 29.05 -5.71 -8.75
C SER A 34 28.66 -5.84 -7.28
N ILE A 35 29.62 -6.30 -6.47
CA ILE A 35 29.54 -6.17 -5.01
C ILE A 35 29.43 -4.67 -4.77
N THR A 36 28.30 -4.21 -4.21
CA THR A 36 28.08 -2.82 -3.84
C THR A 36 29.09 -2.44 -2.75
N SER A 37 29.40 -1.15 -2.60
CA SER A 37 30.38 -0.69 -1.61
C SER A 37 30.03 -1.15 -0.19
N TRP A 38 28.77 -1.00 0.22
CA TRP A 38 28.29 -1.40 1.55
C TRP A 38 28.45 -2.90 1.83
N GLN A 39 28.35 -3.77 0.83
CA GLN A 39 28.50 -5.23 1.01
C GLN A 39 29.89 -5.62 1.48
N ASN A 40 30.93 -4.93 0.99
CA ASN A 40 32.29 -5.18 1.44
C ASN A 40 32.49 -4.70 2.90
N VAL A 41 31.94 -3.52 3.24
CA VAL A 41 32.01 -2.95 4.59
C VAL A 41 31.25 -3.82 5.58
N LEU A 42 30.08 -4.37 5.18
CA LEU A 42 29.35 -5.34 5.97
C LEU A 42 30.17 -6.60 6.28
N ASP A 43 30.90 -7.14 5.27
CA ASP A 43 31.80 -8.29 5.48
C ASP A 43 32.94 -7.94 6.45
N ASP A 44 33.47 -6.72 6.39
CA ASP A 44 34.49 -6.25 7.31
C ASP A 44 33.92 -6.11 8.73
N ALA A 45 32.76 -5.51 8.89
CA ALA A 45 32.06 -5.40 10.18
C ALA A 45 31.80 -6.78 10.80
N LEU A 46 31.24 -7.70 10.03
CA LEU A 46 31.00 -9.06 10.51
C LEU A 46 32.28 -9.78 10.92
N ARG A 47 33.38 -9.60 10.20
CA ARG A 47 34.72 -10.16 10.59
C ARG A 47 35.20 -9.60 11.94
N CYS A 48 34.96 -8.34 12.25
CA CYS A 48 35.31 -7.75 13.55
C CYS A 48 34.63 -8.48 14.71
N ILE A 49 33.42 -8.95 14.53
CA ILE A 49 32.66 -9.73 15.53
C ILE A 49 32.73 -11.24 15.28
N LYS A 50 33.63 -11.72 14.39
CA LYS A 50 33.87 -13.13 14.03
C LYS A 50 32.66 -13.82 13.43
N MET A 51 31.90 -13.10 12.60
CA MET A 51 30.72 -13.56 11.88
C MET A 51 30.89 -13.44 10.37
N THR A 52 29.92 -13.97 9.64
CA THR A 52 29.77 -13.91 8.20
C THR A 52 28.31 -13.59 7.86
N ARG A 53 27.98 -13.27 6.60
CA ARG A 53 26.58 -13.06 6.18
C ARG A 53 25.68 -14.25 6.48
N ASN A 54 26.22 -15.47 6.54
CA ASN A 54 25.45 -16.67 6.92
C ASN A 54 24.93 -16.64 8.37
N ASP A 55 25.49 -15.78 9.19
CA ASP A 55 25.03 -15.61 10.58
C ASP A 55 23.87 -14.61 10.69
N LEU A 56 23.58 -13.84 9.61
CA LEU A 56 22.46 -12.90 9.52
C LEU A 56 21.17 -13.58 9.06
N ARG A 57 20.83 -14.73 9.63
CA ARG A 57 19.63 -15.49 9.26
C ARG A 57 18.94 -16.03 10.49
N PHE A 58 17.63 -16.26 10.35
CA PHE A 58 16.85 -16.90 11.38
C PHE A 58 16.54 -18.35 11.01
N ARG A 59 16.39 -19.17 12.05
CA ARG A 59 15.84 -20.50 11.92
C ARG A 59 14.32 -20.39 11.80
N ASN A 60 13.72 -21.30 11.05
CA ASN A 60 12.25 -21.34 10.86
C ASN A 60 11.54 -22.28 11.83
N ASP A 61 12.28 -22.93 12.73
CA ASP A 61 11.77 -23.97 13.65
C ASP A 61 11.47 -23.46 15.07
N TYR A 62 11.41 -22.12 15.26
CA TYR A 62 10.99 -21.53 16.54
C TYR A 62 9.50 -21.72 16.84
N VAL A 63 8.68 -21.76 15.79
CA VAL A 63 7.23 -21.97 15.85
C VAL A 63 6.80 -22.82 14.65
N ASP A 64 5.69 -23.53 14.78
CA ASP A 64 5.09 -24.26 13.68
C ASP A 64 4.68 -23.31 12.53
N VAL A 65 4.78 -23.81 11.30
CA VAL A 65 4.34 -23.05 10.12
C VAL A 65 2.83 -23.09 10.02
N ASP A 66 2.18 -21.93 10.13
CA ASP A 66 0.74 -21.82 9.95
C ASP A 66 0.34 -21.74 8.46
N SER A 67 -0.95 -21.90 8.17
CA SER A 67 -1.49 -21.93 6.81
C SER A 67 -1.48 -20.56 6.10
N PHE A 68 -1.16 -19.51 6.82
CA PHE A 68 -1.23 -18.12 6.33
C PHE A 68 0.15 -17.54 6.04
N ARG A 69 1.21 -18.21 6.50
CA ARG A 69 2.59 -17.76 6.29
C ARG A 69 2.91 -17.64 4.81
N LEU A 70 3.28 -16.44 4.38
CA LEU A 70 3.73 -16.17 3.03
C LEU A 70 5.12 -16.77 2.83
N LYS A 71 5.28 -17.59 1.79
CA LYS A 71 6.56 -18.26 1.51
C LYS A 71 7.67 -17.26 1.19
N LEU A 72 7.32 -16.15 0.54
CA LEU A 72 8.25 -15.06 0.28
C LEU A 72 8.82 -14.48 1.58
N VAL A 73 7.97 -14.19 2.57
CA VAL A 73 8.39 -13.70 3.90
C VAL A 73 9.26 -14.76 4.61
N ASP A 74 8.87 -16.03 4.55
CA ASP A 74 9.67 -17.12 5.11
C ASP A 74 11.06 -17.22 4.44
N SER A 75 11.16 -17.00 3.12
CA SER A 75 12.44 -16.99 2.41
C SER A 75 13.36 -15.86 2.87
N PHE A 76 12.81 -14.67 3.13
CA PHE A 76 13.58 -13.54 3.64
C PHE A 76 14.07 -13.74 5.08
N MET A 77 13.35 -14.47 5.91
CA MET A 77 13.86 -14.84 7.24
C MET A 77 15.12 -15.71 7.17
N HIS A 78 15.31 -16.47 6.07
CA HIS A 78 16.53 -17.21 5.81
C HIS A 78 17.63 -16.37 5.17
N ASN A 79 17.28 -15.35 4.39
CA ASN A 79 18.20 -14.46 3.71
C ASN A 79 17.70 -13.00 3.84
N PRO A 80 17.81 -12.37 5.02
CA PRO A 80 17.23 -11.03 5.25
C PRO A 80 17.81 -9.93 4.36
N LEU A 81 19.04 -10.08 3.88
CA LEU A 81 19.64 -9.11 2.95
C LEU A 81 18.95 -9.09 1.57
N ASP A 82 18.13 -10.09 1.25
CA ASP A 82 17.32 -10.07 0.03
C ASP A 82 16.19 -9.02 0.08
N LEU A 83 15.98 -8.33 1.20
CA LEU A 83 15.09 -7.18 1.30
C LEU A 83 15.45 -6.03 0.35
N PHE A 84 16.74 -5.82 0.08
CA PHE A 84 17.18 -4.89 -0.95
C PHE A 84 16.68 -5.26 -2.35
N LEU A 85 16.66 -6.57 -2.66
CA LEU A 85 16.11 -7.05 -3.93
C LEU A 85 14.58 -6.91 -3.98
N PHE A 86 13.91 -7.07 -2.83
CA PHE A 86 12.47 -6.85 -2.73
C PHE A 86 12.13 -5.38 -3.03
N ASN A 87 12.76 -4.41 -2.36
CA ASN A 87 12.50 -2.99 -2.59
C ASN A 87 12.83 -2.59 -4.03
N ASN A 88 13.96 -3.02 -4.57
CA ASN A 88 14.28 -2.79 -5.98
C ASN A 88 13.23 -3.38 -6.93
N SER A 89 12.68 -4.55 -6.63
CA SER A 89 11.61 -5.15 -7.42
C SER A 89 10.30 -4.34 -7.32
N ILE A 90 9.96 -3.86 -6.12
CA ILE A 90 8.81 -2.97 -5.89
C ILE A 90 8.95 -1.70 -6.71
N SER A 91 10.07 -0.97 -6.58
CA SER A 91 10.36 0.25 -7.35
C SER A 91 10.25 0.02 -8.86
N GLN A 92 10.83 -1.07 -9.37
CA GLN A 92 10.76 -1.40 -10.80
C GLN A 92 9.34 -1.68 -11.29
N ASN A 93 8.53 -2.39 -10.49
CA ASN A 93 7.16 -2.73 -10.85
C ASN A 93 6.23 -1.51 -10.80
N ILE A 94 6.40 -0.63 -9.81
CA ILE A 94 5.66 0.63 -9.69
C ILE A 94 6.03 1.55 -10.86
N ASN A 95 7.30 1.80 -11.10
CA ASN A 95 7.77 2.64 -12.21
C ASN A 95 7.29 2.11 -13.57
N LYS A 96 7.23 0.80 -13.74
CA LYS A 96 6.67 0.19 -14.95
C LYS A 96 5.17 0.43 -15.08
N ALA A 97 4.41 0.37 -13.99
CA ALA A 97 2.99 0.68 -13.97
C ALA A 97 2.75 2.13 -14.37
N PHE A 98 3.49 3.08 -13.81
CA PHE A 98 3.42 4.50 -14.17
C PHE A 98 3.71 4.77 -15.66
N LEU A 99 4.56 3.97 -16.29
CA LEU A 99 4.84 4.07 -17.72
C LEU A 99 3.79 3.40 -18.61
N SER A 100 2.92 2.55 -18.09
CA SER A 100 1.93 1.79 -18.86
C SER A 100 0.49 2.07 -18.45
N SER A 101 0.14 1.75 -17.24
CA SER A 101 -1.12 2.02 -16.55
C SER A 101 -1.00 1.57 -15.11
N GLU A 102 -1.39 2.42 -14.19
CA GLU A 102 -1.38 2.17 -12.74
C GLU A 102 -2.32 1.01 -12.37
N LEU A 103 -3.33 0.73 -13.17
CA LEU A 103 -4.18 -0.46 -13.01
C LEU A 103 -3.40 -1.79 -13.14
N ASP A 104 -2.19 -1.76 -13.70
CA ASP A 104 -1.26 -2.89 -13.74
C ASP A 104 -0.59 -3.15 -12.36
N LEU A 105 -0.78 -2.28 -11.36
CA LEU A 105 -0.36 -2.52 -9.98
C LEU A 105 -1.08 -3.74 -9.38
N ILE A 106 -2.37 -3.95 -9.70
CA ILE A 106 -3.12 -5.11 -9.18
C ILE A 106 -2.46 -6.43 -9.56
N PRO A 107 -2.22 -6.76 -10.85
CA PRO A 107 -1.51 -7.99 -11.20
C PRO A 107 -0.06 -8.01 -10.70
N SER A 108 0.64 -6.89 -10.70
CA SER A 108 2.03 -6.79 -10.26
C SER A 108 2.19 -7.11 -8.78
N LEU A 109 1.41 -6.47 -7.91
CA LEU A 109 1.52 -6.65 -6.46
C LEU A 109 0.92 -7.98 -5.99
N SER A 110 -0.13 -8.49 -6.64
CA SER A 110 -0.68 -9.81 -6.32
C SER A 110 0.32 -10.96 -6.55
N ALA A 111 1.32 -10.77 -7.40
CA ALA A 111 2.35 -11.76 -7.66
C ALA A 111 3.24 -12.01 -6.42
N TYR A 112 3.50 -11.00 -5.59
CA TYR A 112 4.28 -11.15 -4.35
C TYR A 112 3.59 -12.07 -3.34
N LEU A 113 2.26 -12.07 -3.29
CA LEU A 113 1.49 -12.97 -2.42
C LEU A 113 1.55 -14.44 -2.86
N GLN A 114 1.99 -14.70 -4.08
CA GLN A 114 2.08 -16.04 -4.69
C GLN A 114 3.53 -16.52 -4.85
N ALA A 115 4.52 -15.64 -4.70
CA ALA A 115 5.94 -15.95 -4.84
C ALA A 115 6.43 -16.87 -3.69
N ASN A 116 7.34 -17.79 -4.02
CA ASN A 116 7.98 -18.64 -3.00
C ASN A 116 9.31 -18.04 -2.52
N SER A 117 9.97 -17.23 -3.35
CA SER A 117 11.23 -16.57 -3.06
C SER A 117 11.41 -15.34 -3.96
N ILE A 118 12.49 -14.60 -3.75
CA ILE A 118 12.86 -13.44 -4.56
C ILE A 118 13.05 -13.80 -6.05
N ASP A 119 13.52 -15.00 -6.34
CA ASP A 119 13.76 -15.47 -7.72
C ASP A 119 12.46 -15.71 -8.50
N ASP A 120 11.35 -15.93 -7.78
CA ASP A 120 10.01 -16.07 -8.36
C ASP A 120 9.36 -14.71 -8.65
N LEU A 121 9.94 -13.62 -8.14
CA LEU A 121 9.40 -12.28 -8.38
C LEU A 121 9.49 -11.94 -9.85
N PRO A 122 8.41 -11.49 -10.44
CA PRO A 122 8.35 -11.32 -11.87
C PRO A 122 9.23 -10.15 -12.33
N SER A 123 10.36 -10.47 -12.95
CA SER A 123 10.99 -9.53 -13.87
C SER A 123 10.10 -9.27 -15.10
N LYS A 124 9.11 -10.12 -15.31
CA LYS A 124 8.00 -10.01 -16.26
C LYS A 124 6.81 -10.74 -15.64
N VAL A 125 5.90 -9.98 -15.02
CA VAL A 125 4.56 -10.51 -14.82
C VAL A 125 4.07 -10.92 -16.20
N ALA A 126 3.95 -12.22 -16.44
CA ALA A 126 3.14 -12.71 -17.54
C ALA A 126 1.71 -12.36 -17.14
N MET A 127 1.31 -11.13 -17.49
CA MET A 127 -0.06 -10.69 -17.32
C MET A 127 -0.91 -11.67 -18.10
N GLU A 128 -1.70 -12.48 -17.40
CA GLU A 128 -2.86 -13.08 -18.03
C GLU A 128 -3.75 -11.90 -18.43
N ASP A 129 -3.49 -11.32 -19.62
CA ASP A 129 -4.39 -10.36 -20.22
C ASP A 129 -5.75 -11.04 -20.32
N PHE A 130 -6.64 -10.69 -19.41
CA PHE A 130 -8.04 -11.05 -19.57
C PHE A 130 -8.56 -10.32 -20.80
N ARG A 131 -8.44 -10.97 -21.96
CA ARG A 131 -9.03 -10.45 -23.21
C ARG A 131 -10.54 -10.47 -23.08
N ILE A 132 -11.08 -9.31 -22.79
CA ILE A 132 -12.53 -9.14 -22.70
C ILE A 132 -13.09 -9.08 -24.12
N ASP A 133 -13.79 -10.14 -24.50
CA ASP A 133 -14.46 -10.19 -25.80
C ASP A 133 -15.75 -9.38 -25.76
N ILE A 134 -15.72 -8.18 -26.34
CA ILE A 134 -16.90 -7.31 -26.45
C ILE A 134 -17.79 -7.63 -27.66
N GLN A 135 -17.38 -8.52 -28.59
CA GLN A 135 -18.20 -8.84 -29.76
C GLN A 135 -19.44 -9.68 -29.38
N ASN A 136 -19.30 -10.56 -28.38
CA ASN A 136 -20.41 -11.34 -27.81
C ASN A 136 -20.81 -10.85 -26.42
N ASN A 137 -20.74 -9.56 -26.20
CA ASN A 137 -20.87 -8.91 -24.91
C ASN A 137 -22.27 -9.09 -24.29
N ARG A 138 -22.31 -9.48 -23.00
CA ARG A 138 -23.55 -9.69 -22.22
C ARG A 138 -24.35 -8.41 -22.07
N PHE A 139 -23.70 -7.26 -21.92
CA PHE A 139 -24.35 -5.97 -21.84
C PHE A 139 -25.16 -5.69 -23.11
N MET A 140 -24.55 -5.82 -24.28
CA MET A 140 -25.24 -5.59 -25.56
C MET A 140 -26.37 -6.59 -25.82
N GLN A 141 -26.18 -7.86 -25.47
CA GLN A 141 -27.23 -8.87 -25.63
C GLN A 141 -28.49 -8.52 -24.83
N ARG A 142 -28.33 -7.98 -23.61
CA ARG A 142 -29.45 -7.72 -22.70
C ARG A 142 -29.99 -6.29 -22.80
N TYR A 143 -29.10 -5.30 -23.01
CA TYR A 143 -29.40 -3.89 -22.82
C TYR A 143 -29.23 -3.02 -24.09
N SER A 144 -29.04 -3.62 -25.28
CA SER A 144 -28.81 -2.88 -26.54
C SER A 144 -29.91 -1.87 -26.88
N LYS A 145 -31.18 -2.14 -26.48
CA LYS A 145 -32.29 -1.22 -26.72
C LYS A 145 -32.26 0.01 -25.84
N VAL A 146 -31.75 -0.12 -24.61
CA VAL A 146 -31.66 0.97 -23.62
C VAL A 146 -30.43 1.84 -23.90
N SER A 147 -29.34 1.21 -24.31
CA SER A 147 -28.07 1.90 -24.58
C SER A 147 -27.89 2.38 -26.01
N LYS A 148 -28.94 2.29 -26.87
CA LYS A 148 -28.84 2.61 -28.31
C LYS A 148 -28.42 4.06 -28.58
N ASP A 149 -28.82 4.98 -27.70
CA ASP A 149 -28.63 6.42 -27.84
C ASP A 149 -27.35 6.93 -27.13
N LEU A 150 -26.60 6.04 -26.47
CA LEU A 150 -25.29 6.39 -25.88
C LEU A 150 -24.22 6.59 -26.97
N ALA A 151 -23.32 7.53 -26.73
CA ALA A 151 -22.13 7.71 -27.55
C ALA A 151 -21.33 6.39 -27.67
N PRO A 152 -20.73 6.10 -28.85
CA PRO A 152 -20.04 4.83 -29.08
C PRO A 152 -18.98 4.51 -28.02
N ALA A 153 -18.17 5.49 -27.60
CA ALA A 153 -17.14 5.30 -26.59
C ALA A 153 -17.73 4.92 -25.23
N LEU A 154 -18.74 5.65 -24.72
CA LEU A 154 -19.44 5.32 -23.47
C LEU A 154 -20.04 3.92 -23.51
N LYS A 155 -20.62 3.55 -24.66
CA LYS A 155 -21.18 2.22 -24.86
C LYS A 155 -20.12 1.12 -24.83
N THR A 156 -18.97 1.37 -25.47
CA THR A 156 -17.82 0.46 -25.46
C THR A 156 -17.27 0.30 -24.05
N SER A 157 -17.10 1.40 -23.31
CA SER A 157 -16.64 1.38 -21.92
C SER A 157 -17.57 0.59 -21.02
N LEU A 158 -18.90 0.80 -21.14
CA LEU A 158 -19.88 0.00 -20.39
C LEU A 158 -19.82 -1.49 -20.74
N CYS A 159 -19.52 -1.83 -21.99
CA CYS A 159 -19.33 -3.22 -22.39
C CYS A 159 -18.13 -3.86 -21.67
N TYR A 160 -17.00 -3.17 -21.60
CA TYR A 160 -15.83 -3.65 -20.86
C TYR A 160 -16.11 -3.78 -19.36
N LEU A 161 -16.63 -2.73 -18.73
CA LEU A 161 -16.90 -2.72 -17.29
C LEU A 161 -17.92 -3.80 -16.88
N PHE A 162 -18.98 -3.99 -17.68
CA PHE A 162 -19.98 -5.00 -17.36
C PHE A 162 -19.45 -6.43 -17.46
N GLU A 163 -18.61 -6.72 -18.45
CA GLU A 163 -17.95 -8.03 -18.56
C GLU A 163 -16.91 -8.22 -17.45
N GLY A 164 -16.15 -7.17 -17.11
CA GLY A 164 -15.22 -7.19 -15.99
C GLY A 164 -15.89 -7.51 -14.66
N LEU A 165 -16.97 -6.79 -14.34
CA LEU A 165 -17.79 -7.05 -13.15
C LEU A 165 -18.36 -8.47 -13.13
N TYR A 166 -18.83 -8.98 -14.27
CA TYR A 166 -19.35 -10.34 -14.35
C TYR A 166 -18.26 -11.39 -14.09
N LEU A 167 -17.08 -11.20 -14.67
CA LEU A 167 -15.94 -12.11 -14.46
C LEU A 167 -15.43 -12.05 -13.01
N ALA A 168 -15.31 -10.85 -12.46
CA ALA A 168 -14.89 -10.64 -11.09
C ALA A 168 -15.88 -11.32 -10.11
N ASP A 169 -17.19 -11.07 -10.24
CA ASP A 169 -18.22 -11.71 -9.42
C ASP A 169 -18.18 -13.25 -9.52
N SER A 170 -17.94 -13.79 -10.72
CA SER A 170 -17.81 -15.24 -10.91
C SER A 170 -16.59 -15.82 -10.19
N LEU A 171 -15.43 -15.15 -10.31
CA LEU A 171 -14.16 -15.59 -9.68
C LEU A 171 -14.22 -15.44 -8.16
N SER A 172 -14.81 -14.36 -7.66
CA SER A 172 -15.01 -14.16 -6.22
C SER A 172 -15.93 -15.23 -5.63
N LYS A 173 -17.00 -15.63 -6.33
CA LYS A 173 -17.81 -16.77 -5.90
C LYS A 173 -17.02 -18.09 -5.86
N GLU A 174 -16.12 -18.31 -6.83
CA GLU A 174 -15.24 -19.48 -6.83
C GLU A 174 -14.22 -19.45 -5.66
N ALA A 175 -13.79 -18.27 -5.23
CA ALA A 175 -12.87 -18.11 -4.10
C ALA A 175 -13.45 -18.68 -2.79
N PHE A 176 -14.75 -18.56 -2.61
CA PHE A 176 -15.44 -18.94 -1.37
C PHE A 176 -16.35 -20.18 -1.54
N VAL A 177 -16.19 -20.96 -2.60
CA VAL A 177 -17.09 -22.09 -2.92
C VAL A 177 -17.05 -23.22 -1.90
N ASP A 178 -15.92 -23.39 -1.20
CA ASP A 178 -15.74 -24.46 -0.20
C ASP A 178 -16.22 -24.05 1.21
N LEU A 179 -16.73 -22.84 1.37
CA LEU A 179 -17.38 -22.35 2.58
C LEU A 179 -18.89 -22.52 2.51
N THR A 180 -19.50 -22.94 3.61
CA THR A 180 -20.96 -22.85 3.77
C THR A 180 -21.39 -21.39 3.95
N ASP A 181 -22.67 -21.10 3.80
CA ASP A 181 -23.19 -19.74 4.00
C ASP A 181 -23.04 -19.29 5.47
N GLU A 182 -23.17 -20.22 6.43
CA GLU A 182 -22.92 -19.94 7.84
C GLU A 182 -21.46 -19.59 8.12
N GLU A 183 -20.51 -20.31 7.50
CA GLU A 183 -19.06 -20.02 7.63
C GLU A 183 -18.71 -18.67 7.00
N LYS A 184 -19.24 -18.38 5.82
CA LYS A 184 -19.05 -17.07 5.17
C LYS A 184 -19.59 -15.92 6.03
N ASN A 185 -20.82 -16.07 6.53
CA ASN A 185 -21.43 -15.06 7.40
C ASN A 185 -20.65 -14.91 8.71
N PHE A 186 -20.13 -16.01 9.25
CA PHE A 186 -19.29 -15.96 10.43
C PHE A 186 -18.02 -15.14 10.20
N ILE A 187 -17.29 -15.38 9.10
CA ILE A 187 -16.10 -14.60 8.75
C ILE A 187 -16.46 -13.12 8.52
N LYS A 188 -17.50 -12.84 7.73
CA LYS A 188 -17.92 -11.47 7.42
C LYS A 188 -18.21 -10.60 8.65
N HIS A 189 -18.81 -11.20 9.67
CA HIS A 189 -19.20 -10.45 10.86
C HIS A 189 -18.11 -10.39 11.92
N ASN A 190 -17.22 -11.38 11.97
CA ASN A 190 -16.28 -11.50 13.09
C ASN A 190 -14.82 -11.16 12.71
N PHE A 191 -14.41 -11.29 11.44
CA PHE A 191 -13.05 -10.94 11.08
C PHE A 191 -12.76 -9.43 11.23
N PRO A 192 -13.66 -8.50 10.82
CA PRO A 192 -13.45 -7.09 11.08
C PRO A 192 -13.36 -6.74 12.58
N VAL A 193 -14.00 -7.52 13.45
CA VAL A 193 -13.94 -7.29 14.91
C VAL A 193 -12.53 -7.47 15.44
N ILE A 194 -11.75 -8.42 14.90
CA ILE A 194 -10.34 -8.64 15.29
C ILE A 194 -9.48 -7.39 14.99
N LEU A 195 -9.77 -6.67 13.90
CA LEU A 195 -9.08 -5.43 13.55
C LEU A 195 -9.55 -4.21 14.37
N LEU A 196 -10.59 -4.37 15.17
CA LEU A 196 -11.12 -3.33 16.04
C LEU A 196 -10.82 -3.58 17.53
N GLU A 197 -9.96 -4.56 17.82
CA GLU A 197 -9.64 -5.01 19.18
C GLU A 197 -9.06 -3.89 20.05
N ASP A 198 -8.06 -3.20 19.55
CA ASP A 198 -7.37 -2.14 20.29
C ASP A 198 -8.18 -0.84 20.42
N VAL A 199 -9.39 -0.82 19.85
CA VAL A 199 -10.24 0.36 19.83
C VAL A 199 -10.91 0.57 21.19
N ASN A 200 -10.69 1.76 21.77
CA ASN A 200 -11.25 2.16 23.06
C ASN A 200 -10.74 1.38 24.30
N ASP A 201 -9.62 0.72 24.23
CA ASP A 201 -9.01 0.00 25.35
C ASP A 201 -8.75 0.91 26.55
N GLU A 202 -8.48 2.18 26.31
CA GLU A 202 -8.29 3.18 27.37
C GLU A 202 -9.49 3.36 28.29
N PHE A 203 -10.67 2.90 27.89
CA PHE A 203 -11.92 3.00 28.68
C PHE A 203 -12.31 1.68 29.34
N LYS A 204 -11.52 0.60 29.13
CA LYS A 204 -11.79 -0.74 29.67
C LYS A 204 -11.05 -1.00 30.97
N THR A 205 -11.65 -1.78 31.84
CA THR A 205 -10.99 -2.30 33.04
C THR A 205 -10.08 -3.47 32.68
N PRO A 206 -9.08 -3.82 33.54
CA PRO A 206 -8.23 -5.01 33.31
C PRO A 206 -9.03 -6.31 33.17
N GLU A 207 -10.16 -6.44 33.88
CA GLU A 207 -11.04 -7.60 33.79
C GLU A 207 -11.79 -7.67 32.46
N GLU A 208 -12.22 -6.51 31.93
CA GLU A 208 -12.84 -6.43 30.59
C GLU A 208 -11.84 -6.75 29.50
N LEU A 209 -10.62 -6.24 29.56
CA LEU A 209 -9.54 -6.56 28.62
C LEU A 209 -9.18 -8.06 28.63
N ASP A 210 -9.10 -8.70 29.82
CA ASP A 210 -8.82 -10.15 29.92
C ASP A 210 -9.98 -10.99 29.35
N GLN A 211 -11.22 -10.56 29.51
CA GLN A 211 -12.38 -11.25 28.94
C GLN A 211 -12.43 -11.11 27.41
N GLU A 212 -12.13 -9.93 26.90
CA GLU A 212 -12.08 -9.63 25.48
C GLU A 212 -10.97 -10.43 24.80
N SER A 213 -9.75 -10.39 25.31
CA SER A 213 -8.62 -11.17 24.79
C SER A 213 -8.90 -12.68 24.75
N LYS A 214 -9.58 -13.24 25.76
CA LYS A 214 -10.01 -14.66 25.72
C LYS A 214 -11.07 -14.92 24.64
N TYR A 215 -12.03 -14.02 24.52
CA TYR A 215 -13.07 -14.12 23.49
C TYR A 215 -12.45 -14.10 22.08
N GLU A 216 -11.50 -13.24 21.84
CA GLU A 216 -10.79 -13.12 20.56
C GLU A 216 -9.94 -14.34 20.25
N GLU A 217 -9.20 -14.85 21.23
CA GLU A 217 -8.45 -16.09 21.07
C GLU A 217 -9.36 -17.26 20.64
N GLU A 218 -10.55 -17.39 21.25
CA GLU A 218 -11.55 -18.38 20.86
C GLU A 218 -12.11 -18.11 19.46
N LEU A 219 -12.35 -16.84 19.12
CA LEU A 219 -12.86 -16.39 17.84
C LEU A 219 -11.88 -16.70 16.71
N VAL A 220 -10.60 -16.36 16.90
CA VAL A 220 -9.50 -16.64 15.98
C VAL A 220 -9.37 -18.15 15.75
N LYS A 221 -9.28 -18.95 16.81
CA LYS A 221 -9.18 -20.42 16.72
C LYS A 221 -10.34 -21.03 15.93
N LYS A 222 -11.54 -20.50 16.10
CA LYS A 222 -12.73 -20.97 15.36
C LYS A 222 -12.68 -20.57 13.89
N MET A 223 -12.09 -19.41 13.58
CA MET A 223 -12.01 -18.90 12.21
C MET A 223 -10.96 -19.61 11.34
N ILE A 224 -9.82 -19.98 11.90
CA ILE A 224 -8.69 -20.58 11.17
C ILE A 224 -9.11 -21.68 10.19
N PRO A 225 -9.90 -22.71 10.58
CA PRO A 225 -10.30 -23.75 9.64
C PRO A 225 -11.21 -23.27 8.50
N TYR A 226 -11.94 -22.16 8.69
CA TYR A 226 -12.74 -21.55 7.63
C TYR A 226 -11.87 -20.74 6.67
N LEU A 227 -10.97 -19.93 7.21
CA LEU A 227 -10.03 -19.11 6.43
C LEU A 227 -9.12 -19.98 5.55
N ALA A 228 -8.73 -21.16 6.02
CA ALA A 228 -7.91 -22.11 5.26
C ALA A 228 -8.61 -22.69 4.01
N LYS A 229 -9.95 -22.59 3.91
CA LYS A 229 -10.71 -23.03 2.72
C LYS A 229 -10.74 -22.00 1.59
N ILE A 230 -10.33 -20.76 1.85
CA ILE A 230 -10.42 -19.65 0.87
C ILE A 230 -9.38 -19.84 -0.23
N LYS A 231 -9.83 -19.82 -1.49
CA LYS A 231 -8.96 -19.89 -2.67
C LYS A 231 -8.46 -18.49 -3.04
N ARG A 232 -7.46 -18.01 -2.33
CA ARG A 232 -6.91 -16.64 -2.46
C ARG A 232 -6.56 -16.27 -3.90
N GLU A 233 -5.99 -17.20 -4.68
CA GLU A 233 -5.67 -17.00 -6.11
C GLU A 233 -6.86 -16.54 -6.94
N LYS A 234 -8.09 -16.93 -6.56
CA LYS A 234 -9.31 -16.53 -7.26
C LYS A 234 -9.67 -15.09 -6.96
N ILE A 235 -9.38 -14.61 -5.75
CA ILE A 235 -9.54 -13.20 -5.36
C ILE A 235 -8.60 -12.33 -6.22
N TYR A 236 -7.34 -12.72 -6.34
CA TYR A 236 -6.38 -11.96 -7.16
C TYR A 236 -6.79 -11.93 -8.63
N LYS A 237 -7.24 -13.07 -9.17
CA LYS A 237 -7.75 -13.15 -10.55
C LYS A 237 -9.00 -12.31 -10.77
N ALA A 238 -9.87 -12.18 -9.77
CA ALA A 238 -11.05 -11.32 -9.85
C ALA A 238 -10.65 -9.83 -9.95
N GLY A 239 -9.72 -9.38 -9.11
CA GLY A 239 -9.14 -8.04 -9.19
C GLY A 239 -8.46 -7.77 -10.54
N ILE A 240 -7.67 -8.71 -11.05
CA ILE A 240 -7.00 -8.60 -12.36
C ILE A 240 -8.03 -8.49 -13.50
N ALA A 241 -9.11 -9.27 -13.45
CA ALA A 241 -10.17 -9.21 -14.45
C ALA A 241 -10.86 -7.84 -14.46
N LEU A 242 -11.16 -7.29 -13.28
CA LEU A 242 -11.80 -5.99 -13.17
C LEU A 242 -10.86 -4.84 -13.56
N SER A 243 -9.59 -4.87 -13.15
CA SER A 243 -8.60 -3.86 -13.54
C SER A 243 -8.35 -3.84 -15.04
N SER A 244 -8.25 -5.02 -15.68
CA SER A 244 -8.12 -5.12 -17.15
C SER A 244 -9.33 -4.53 -17.88
N ALA A 245 -10.54 -4.74 -17.34
CA ALA A 245 -11.77 -4.16 -17.88
C ALA A 245 -11.81 -2.63 -17.72
N THR A 246 -11.40 -2.14 -16.56
CA THR A 246 -11.33 -0.70 -16.25
C THR A 246 -10.31 -0.01 -17.16
N LYS A 247 -9.12 -0.60 -17.34
CA LYS A 247 -8.11 -0.11 -18.28
C LYS A 247 -8.62 -0.02 -19.72
N ALA A 248 -9.33 -1.04 -20.19
CA ALA A 248 -9.93 -1.03 -21.53
C ALA A 248 -11.06 0.01 -21.64
N ALA A 249 -11.85 0.20 -20.59
CA ALA A 249 -12.88 1.22 -20.52
C ALA A 249 -12.29 2.65 -20.58
N LEU A 250 -11.25 2.92 -19.81
CA LEU A 250 -10.53 4.20 -19.83
C LEU A 250 -9.95 4.48 -21.22
N SER A 251 -9.35 3.47 -21.86
CA SER A 251 -8.83 3.62 -23.24
C SER A 251 -9.93 4.02 -24.21
N ALA A 252 -11.14 3.46 -24.10
CA ALA A 252 -12.28 3.83 -24.91
C ALA A 252 -12.81 5.24 -24.59
N LEU A 253 -12.73 5.68 -23.31
CA LEU A 253 -13.13 7.02 -22.87
C LEU A 253 -12.12 8.08 -23.32
N ASN A 254 -10.85 7.78 -23.46
CA ASN A 254 -9.84 8.71 -23.94
C ASN A 254 -10.13 9.24 -25.35
N GLU A 255 -10.84 8.47 -26.18
CA GLU A 255 -11.37 8.96 -27.46
C GLU A 255 -12.44 10.05 -27.27
N VAL A 256 -13.02 10.14 -26.08
CA VAL A 256 -14.09 11.07 -25.70
C VAL A 256 -13.58 12.40 -25.14
N LYS A 257 -12.40 12.42 -24.53
CA LYS A 257 -11.71 13.67 -24.06
C LYS A 257 -11.41 14.66 -25.21
N SER A 258 -11.46 14.21 -26.46
CA SER A 258 -11.42 15.12 -27.61
C SER A 258 -12.74 15.91 -27.72
N GLU A 259 -12.67 17.16 -28.18
CA GLU A 259 -13.80 18.12 -28.32
C GLU A 259 -15.08 17.53 -28.94
N GLY A 260 -14.98 16.32 -29.53
CA GLY A 260 -16.07 15.63 -30.23
C GLY A 260 -17.25 15.17 -29.37
N LEU A 261 -17.07 14.87 -28.06
CA LEU A 261 -18.21 14.44 -27.23
C LEU A 261 -19.03 15.64 -26.74
N LYS A 262 -18.37 16.74 -26.33
CA LYS A 262 -19.09 17.99 -25.99
C LYS A 262 -19.96 18.46 -27.18
N ASP A 263 -19.43 18.35 -28.40
CA ASP A 263 -20.16 18.69 -29.62
C ASP A 263 -21.22 17.64 -29.98
N TYR A 264 -20.97 16.35 -29.74
CA TYR A 264 -21.96 15.28 -29.92
C TYR A 264 -23.17 15.43 -28.98
N LEU A 265 -22.95 15.75 -27.72
CA LEU A 265 -24.03 16.00 -26.75
C LEU A 265 -24.78 17.29 -27.04
N LYS A 266 -24.09 18.37 -27.49
CA LYS A 266 -24.75 19.61 -27.95
C LYS A 266 -25.60 19.41 -29.19
N THR A 267 -25.17 18.51 -30.11
CA THR A 267 -25.89 18.25 -31.38
C THR A 267 -26.98 17.18 -31.25
N ASN A 268 -27.03 16.43 -30.13
CA ASN A 268 -28.05 15.40 -29.88
C ASN A 268 -28.84 15.69 -28.58
N PRO A 269 -29.59 16.80 -28.49
CA PRO A 269 -30.35 17.17 -27.29
C PRO A 269 -31.48 16.18 -26.95
N LYS A 270 -31.77 15.22 -27.81
CA LYS A 270 -32.74 14.15 -27.54
C LYS A 270 -32.27 13.13 -26.51
N ILE A 271 -30.96 13.00 -26.26
CA ILE A 271 -30.45 12.11 -25.21
C ILE A 271 -30.81 12.69 -23.83
N GLU A 272 -30.72 14.00 -23.68
CA GLU A 272 -31.15 14.73 -22.49
C GLU A 272 -32.68 14.61 -22.26
N ALA A 273 -33.48 14.66 -23.34
CA ALA A 273 -34.94 14.53 -23.27
C ALA A 273 -35.41 13.09 -22.95
N ILE A 274 -34.65 12.08 -23.39
CA ILE A 274 -34.99 10.66 -23.12
C ILE A 274 -34.69 10.29 -21.65
N SER A 275 -33.67 10.88 -21.05
CA SER A 275 -33.35 10.65 -19.65
C SER A 275 -34.44 11.22 -18.72
N LYS A 276 -35.00 12.38 -19.03
CA LYS A 276 -36.02 13.05 -18.20
C LYS A 276 -37.42 12.40 -18.29
N ASP A 277 -37.79 11.82 -19.44
CA ASP A 277 -39.17 11.35 -19.67
C ASP A 277 -39.42 9.84 -19.41
N LYS A 278 -38.36 9.00 -19.39
CA LYS A 278 -38.49 7.54 -19.22
C LYS A 278 -38.09 6.98 -17.88
N LEU A 279 -37.34 7.72 -17.10
CA LEU A 279 -37.07 7.41 -15.70
C LEU A 279 -38.22 7.97 -14.87
N LYS A 280 -39.14 7.10 -14.43
CA LYS A 280 -40.10 7.44 -13.39
C LYS A 280 -39.36 7.66 -12.08
N ILE A 281 -38.70 8.80 -11.95
CA ILE A 281 -38.23 9.33 -10.67
C ILE A 281 -39.52 9.82 -9.97
N PRO A 282 -39.84 9.32 -8.77
CA PRO A 282 -40.95 9.88 -8.03
C PRO A 282 -40.63 11.36 -7.75
N PRO A 283 -41.54 12.29 -8.06
CA PRO A 283 -41.33 13.70 -7.82
C PRO A 283 -41.34 13.93 -6.33
N LYS A 284 -40.17 14.13 -5.71
CA LYS A 284 -40.08 14.80 -4.41
C LYS A 284 -39.12 15.97 -4.53
N ALA A 285 -39.75 17.11 -4.68
CA ALA A 285 -39.17 18.40 -4.64
C ALA A 285 -38.41 18.67 -3.34
N GLY A 286 -37.14 18.85 -3.44
CA GLY A 286 -36.36 19.88 -2.78
C GLY A 286 -35.69 20.64 -3.91
N LYS A 287 -35.46 21.92 -3.77
CA LYS A 287 -34.55 22.67 -4.63
C LYS A 287 -33.12 22.18 -4.37
N ASP A 288 -32.84 20.96 -4.81
CA ASP A 288 -31.52 20.39 -4.80
C ASP A 288 -30.90 20.65 -6.16
N LEU A 289 -29.65 21.01 -6.15
CA LEU A 289 -28.79 21.16 -7.31
C LEU A 289 -29.15 20.11 -8.38
N GLU A 290 -29.47 20.53 -9.57
CA GLU A 290 -29.88 19.64 -10.64
C GLU A 290 -28.69 18.72 -10.96
N ASN A 291 -28.85 17.43 -10.71
CA ASN A 291 -27.89 16.42 -11.09
C ASN A 291 -27.76 16.38 -12.62
N ASP A 292 -26.57 16.49 -13.14
CA ASP A 292 -26.27 16.34 -14.57
C ASP A 292 -26.11 14.85 -14.96
N ILE A 293 -27.09 14.01 -14.59
CA ILE A 293 -27.09 12.59 -14.91
C ILE A 293 -27.63 12.37 -16.32
N ILE A 294 -26.77 11.92 -17.22
CA ILE A 294 -27.14 11.67 -18.64
C ILE A 294 -27.66 10.25 -18.89
N PHE A 295 -27.30 9.27 -18.03
CA PHE A 295 -27.77 7.90 -18.15
C PHE A 295 -27.85 7.22 -16.79
N ARG A 296 -28.92 6.43 -16.56
CA ARG A 296 -29.09 5.62 -15.35
C ARG A 296 -29.87 4.37 -15.67
N MET A 297 -29.41 3.22 -15.20
CA MET A 297 -30.13 1.96 -15.34
C MET A 297 -29.77 0.95 -14.25
N ASN A 298 -30.73 0.08 -13.92
CA ASN A 298 -30.50 -1.06 -13.05
C ASN A 298 -30.18 -2.31 -13.87
N THR A 299 -29.16 -3.05 -13.46
CA THR A 299 -28.78 -4.35 -14.03
C THR A 299 -28.81 -5.42 -12.94
N TYR A 300 -28.58 -6.67 -13.31
CA TYR A 300 -28.45 -7.75 -12.32
C TYR A 300 -27.10 -7.72 -11.56
N LEU A 301 -26.13 -6.92 -12.02
CA LEU A 301 -24.86 -6.66 -11.32
C LEU A 301 -24.92 -5.38 -10.48
N GLY A 302 -26.01 -4.63 -10.52
CA GLY A 302 -26.21 -3.38 -9.81
C GLY A 302 -26.57 -2.20 -10.71
N GLU A 303 -26.62 -1.02 -10.12
CA GLU A 303 -26.98 0.21 -10.83
C GLU A 303 -25.78 0.73 -11.64
N ILE A 304 -26.04 1.22 -12.85
CA ILE A 304 -25.08 1.92 -13.71
C ILE A 304 -25.53 3.37 -13.85
N ILE A 305 -24.60 4.30 -13.64
CA ILE A 305 -24.83 5.75 -13.75
C ILE A 305 -23.78 6.35 -14.66
N ILE A 306 -24.17 7.26 -15.55
CA ILE A 306 -23.25 8.13 -16.29
C ILE A 306 -23.63 9.57 -15.98
N GLY A 307 -22.69 10.33 -15.43
CA GLY A 307 -22.77 11.76 -15.22
C GLY A 307 -22.37 12.55 -16.46
N GLY A 308 -22.70 13.84 -16.48
CA GLY A 308 -22.36 14.76 -17.55
C GLY A 308 -21.07 15.52 -17.29
N PHE A 309 -21.05 16.81 -17.69
CA PHE A 309 -19.91 17.72 -17.47
C PHE A 309 -20.18 18.78 -16.40
N GLY A 310 -21.30 18.69 -15.74
CA GLY A 310 -21.71 19.62 -14.68
C GLY A 310 -21.89 18.90 -13.36
N SER A 311 -21.86 19.67 -12.27
CA SER A 311 -21.92 19.11 -10.92
C SER A 311 -23.08 18.19 -10.69
N SER A 312 -22.80 17.04 -10.14
CA SER A 312 -23.74 15.95 -9.85
C SER A 312 -23.69 15.54 -8.38
N ARG A 313 -24.66 14.76 -7.96
CA ARG A 313 -24.65 14.12 -6.64
C ARG A 313 -25.00 12.65 -6.77
N TYR A 314 -24.02 11.80 -6.49
CA TYR A 314 -24.16 10.35 -6.50
C TYR A 314 -24.52 9.83 -5.10
N LYS A 315 -25.36 8.81 -5.00
CA LYS A 315 -25.78 8.24 -3.72
C LYS A 315 -25.94 6.73 -3.79
N GLY A 316 -25.65 6.05 -2.70
CA GLY A 316 -25.90 4.62 -2.56
C GLY A 316 -24.69 3.77 -2.94
N SER A 317 -24.95 2.61 -3.57
CA SER A 317 -23.94 1.62 -3.94
C SER A 317 -24.08 1.22 -5.42
N PRO A 318 -23.83 2.13 -6.37
CA PRO A 318 -23.85 1.78 -7.79
C PRO A 318 -22.70 0.82 -8.12
N ALA A 319 -22.97 -0.09 -9.07
CA ALA A 319 -21.94 -0.99 -9.59
C ALA A 319 -20.99 -0.28 -10.56
N VAL A 320 -21.48 0.73 -11.29
CA VAL A 320 -20.67 1.57 -12.18
C VAL A 320 -21.11 3.02 -12.07
N ILE A 321 -20.16 3.91 -11.89
CA ILE A 321 -20.29 5.33 -12.19
C ILE A 321 -19.23 5.67 -13.23
N ILE A 322 -19.62 6.39 -14.29
CA ILE A 322 -18.72 7.12 -15.17
C ILE A 322 -19.15 8.57 -15.10
N ASP A 323 -18.34 9.45 -14.53
CA ASP A 323 -18.53 10.90 -14.60
C ASP A 323 -17.64 11.50 -15.68
N LEU A 324 -18.17 12.48 -16.39
CA LEU A 324 -17.45 13.14 -17.48
C LEU A 324 -16.78 14.45 -17.03
N GLY A 325 -16.99 14.84 -15.78
CA GLY A 325 -16.39 16.02 -15.12
C GLY A 325 -17.43 16.95 -14.51
N GLY A 326 -16.99 17.81 -13.64
CA GLY A 326 -17.80 18.72 -12.83
C GLY A 326 -17.30 18.66 -11.39
N ASP A 327 -17.71 19.59 -10.52
CA ASP A 327 -17.40 19.46 -9.10
C ASP A 327 -18.52 18.66 -8.44
N ASP A 328 -18.25 17.40 -8.06
CA ASP A 328 -19.25 16.40 -7.72
C ASP A 328 -19.28 16.01 -6.24
N ASP A 329 -20.42 15.50 -5.78
CA ASP A 329 -20.63 15.00 -4.42
C ASP A 329 -20.99 13.49 -4.48
N TYR A 330 -20.07 12.64 -4.03
CA TYR A 330 -20.27 11.18 -3.93
C TYR A 330 -20.64 10.79 -2.50
N PHE A 331 -21.94 10.54 -2.23
CA PHE A 331 -22.43 10.00 -0.97
C PHE A 331 -22.61 8.49 -1.07
N LEU A 332 -21.53 7.77 -0.97
CA LEU A 332 -21.50 6.34 -1.16
C LEU A 332 -21.88 5.60 0.12
N SER A 333 -22.56 4.45 -0.02
CA SER A 333 -22.91 3.61 1.12
C SER A 333 -23.10 2.17 0.64
N LYS A 334 -22.81 1.18 1.47
CA LYS A 334 -23.22 -0.21 1.16
C LYS A 334 -24.63 -0.49 1.63
N ALA A 335 -25.40 -1.24 0.84
CA ALA A 335 -26.69 -1.75 1.27
C ALA A 335 -26.49 -2.75 2.41
N LYS A 336 -27.36 -2.72 3.43
CA LYS A 336 -27.23 -3.54 4.66
C LYS A 336 -27.11 -5.05 4.41
N ASP A 337 -27.62 -5.55 3.30
CA ASP A 337 -27.62 -6.97 2.96
C ASP A 337 -26.66 -7.32 1.80
N ASP A 338 -25.96 -6.33 1.22
CA ASP A 338 -25.20 -6.47 -0.02
C ASP A 338 -23.72 -6.10 0.19
N ILE A 339 -23.07 -6.85 1.05
CA ILE A 339 -21.67 -6.64 1.44
C ILE A 339 -20.67 -7.13 0.35
N THR A 340 -21.14 -7.67 -0.78
CA THR A 340 -20.30 -8.43 -1.71
C THR A 340 -20.31 -7.96 -3.15
N ASN A 341 -20.72 -6.73 -3.43
CA ASN A 341 -20.80 -6.25 -4.81
C ASN A 341 -19.49 -5.56 -5.23
N SER A 342 -18.98 -6.01 -6.38
CA SER A 342 -17.91 -5.30 -7.06
C SER A 342 -18.41 -4.00 -7.65
N SER A 343 -17.57 -2.95 -7.64
CA SER A 343 -17.90 -1.64 -8.16
C SER A 343 -16.74 -0.98 -8.88
N VAL A 344 -17.05 -0.15 -9.87
CA VAL A 344 -16.07 0.72 -10.54
C VAL A 344 -16.62 2.13 -10.62
N ILE A 345 -15.84 3.09 -10.17
CA ILE A 345 -16.09 4.52 -10.35
C ILE A 345 -14.95 5.05 -11.23
N ILE A 346 -15.31 5.77 -12.28
CA ILE A 346 -14.39 6.52 -13.13
C ILE A 346 -14.88 7.95 -13.16
N ASP A 347 -14.08 8.87 -12.64
CA ASP A 347 -14.25 10.30 -12.78
C ASP A 347 -13.20 10.85 -13.76
N LEU A 348 -13.63 11.72 -14.65
CA LEU A 348 -12.73 12.31 -15.64
C LEU A 348 -12.22 13.71 -15.23
N GLY A 349 -12.66 14.21 -14.07
CA GLY A 349 -12.13 15.40 -13.45
C GLY A 349 -13.16 16.40 -12.95
N GLY A 350 -12.80 17.09 -11.94
CA GLY A 350 -13.56 18.05 -11.15
C GLY A 350 -12.80 18.30 -9.86
N ASN A 351 -13.38 19.08 -8.94
CA ASN A 351 -12.91 19.11 -7.56
C ASN A 351 -14.00 18.42 -6.72
N ASP A 352 -13.76 17.16 -6.42
CA ASP A 352 -14.80 16.25 -6.01
C ASP A 352 -14.77 15.93 -4.51
N VAL A 353 -15.89 15.49 -3.99
CA VAL A 353 -15.94 15.06 -2.60
C VAL A 353 -16.54 13.66 -2.49
N TYR A 354 -15.70 12.72 -2.15
CA TYR A 354 -16.08 11.33 -1.91
C TYR A 354 -16.32 11.10 -0.42
N ARG A 355 -17.55 10.73 -0.04
CA ARG A 355 -17.93 10.45 1.35
C ARG A 355 -18.47 9.06 1.50
N SER A 356 -17.89 8.29 2.40
CA SER A 356 -18.49 7.03 2.83
C SER A 356 -19.59 7.26 3.87
N LYS A 357 -20.56 6.37 3.86
CA LYS A 357 -21.50 6.20 4.95
C LYS A 357 -21.44 4.76 5.43
N GLY A 358 -20.60 4.53 6.42
CA GLY A 358 -20.30 3.21 6.97
C GLY A 358 -19.08 2.55 6.31
N ASP A 359 -18.75 1.39 6.80
CA ASP A 359 -17.55 0.63 6.45
C ASP A 359 -17.60 0.04 5.04
N PHE A 360 -16.43 -0.27 4.45
CA PHE A 360 -16.26 -0.97 3.17
C PHE A 360 -16.82 -0.22 1.95
N VAL A 361 -16.65 1.08 1.82
CA VAL A 361 -17.39 1.87 0.83
C VAL A 361 -16.53 2.38 -0.32
N ILE A 362 -15.59 3.30 -0.08
CA ILE A 362 -14.84 3.98 -1.14
C ILE A 362 -13.71 3.08 -1.63
N ALA A 363 -13.78 2.65 -2.89
CA ALA A 363 -12.76 1.80 -3.53
C ALA A 363 -12.40 0.55 -2.71
N SER A 364 -13.37 -0.03 -2.00
CA SER A 364 -13.15 -1.13 -1.06
C SER A 364 -13.55 -2.49 -1.64
N GLY A 365 -12.64 -3.45 -1.55
CA GLY A 365 -12.88 -4.85 -1.87
C GLY A 365 -13.22 -5.66 -0.61
N PHE A 366 -14.49 -6.00 -0.38
CA PHE A 366 -14.92 -6.89 0.69
C PHE A 366 -15.74 -8.04 0.14
N PHE A 367 -15.14 -9.23 0.06
CA PHE A 367 -15.67 -10.39 -0.67
C PHE A 367 -16.06 -10.05 -2.12
N GLY A 368 -15.36 -9.13 -2.72
CA GLY A 368 -15.55 -8.59 -4.07
C GLY A 368 -14.48 -7.54 -4.35
N GLU A 369 -14.64 -6.74 -5.40
CA GLU A 369 -13.64 -5.78 -5.86
C GLU A 369 -14.21 -4.37 -5.89
N GLY A 370 -13.39 -3.37 -5.49
CA GLY A 370 -13.72 -1.95 -5.60
C GLY A 370 -12.60 -1.20 -6.29
N ILE A 371 -12.89 -0.56 -7.42
CA ILE A 371 -11.94 0.30 -8.14
C ILE A 371 -12.54 1.69 -8.27
N LEU A 372 -11.79 2.72 -7.86
CA LEU A 372 -12.08 4.12 -8.14
C LEU A 372 -10.88 4.69 -8.90
N VAL A 373 -11.15 5.37 -9.99
CA VAL A 373 -10.17 6.12 -10.76
C VAL A 373 -10.68 7.53 -10.90
N ASP A 374 -9.92 8.48 -10.36
CA ASP A 374 -10.06 9.92 -10.60
C ASP A 374 -8.92 10.39 -11.50
N LEU A 375 -9.22 11.24 -12.46
CA LEU A 375 -8.21 11.68 -13.42
C LEU A 375 -7.69 13.08 -13.18
N SER A 376 -8.36 13.89 -12.38
CA SER A 376 -7.87 15.23 -12.05
C SER A 376 -8.83 16.03 -11.18
N GLY A 377 -8.32 16.75 -10.24
CA GLY A 377 -9.06 17.70 -9.41
C GLY A 377 -8.27 17.98 -8.14
N ASP A 378 -8.72 18.94 -7.33
CA ASP A 378 -8.28 19.02 -5.93
C ASP A 378 -9.37 18.33 -5.08
N ASP A 379 -9.19 17.06 -4.78
CA ASP A 379 -10.25 16.19 -4.30
C ASP A 379 -10.23 15.95 -2.78
N THR A 380 -11.35 15.48 -2.25
CA THR A 380 -11.45 15.17 -0.82
C THR A 380 -12.12 13.81 -0.61
N TYR A 381 -11.36 12.88 -0.10
CA TYR A 381 -11.77 11.50 0.19
C TYR A 381 -12.02 11.33 1.71
N LEU A 382 -13.28 11.17 2.10
CA LEU A 382 -13.70 10.99 3.49
C LEU A 382 -14.18 9.54 3.69
N GLY A 383 -13.25 8.65 4.04
CA GLY A 383 -13.52 7.24 4.26
C GLY A 383 -13.82 6.92 5.73
N ASP A 384 -14.81 6.08 5.98
CA ASP A 384 -14.96 5.37 7.25
C ASP A 384 -13.99 4.17 7.29
N ASN A 385 -14.17 3.20 8.20
CA ASN A 385 -13.31 2.03 8.26
C ASN A 385 -13.34 1.20 6.97
N PHE A 386 -12.25 0.48 6.68
CA PHE A 386 -12.13 -0.43 5.54
C PHE A 386 -12.44 0.23 4.19
N SER A 387 -11.94 1.43 3.99
CA SER A 387 -12.20 2.27 2.81
C SER A 387 -10.90 2.75 2.16
N LEU A 388 -10.99 3.60 1.13
CA LEU A 388 -9.87 4.24 0.47
C LEU A 388 -8.84 3.23 -0.09
N GLY A 389 -9.30 2.40 -1.01
CA GLY A 389 -8.44 1.41 -1.66
C GLY A 389 -8.16 0.17 -0.80
N SER A 390 -8.95 -0.11 0.25
CA SER A 390 -8.71 -1.28 1.11
C SER A 390 -9.24 -2.59 0.51
N GLY A 391 -8.51 -3.69 0.73
CA GLY A 391 -8.91 -5.04 0.30
C GLY A 391 -8.96 -6.03 1.46
N LEU A 392 -10.18 -6.43 1.87
CA LEU A 392 -10.41 -7.45 2.88
C LEU A 392 -11.19 -8.62 2.29
N PHE A 393 -10.53 -9.76 2.07
CA PHE A 393 -11.08 -10.87 1.28
C PHE A 393 -11.51 -10.44 -0.13
N GLY A 394 -10.79 -9.48 -0.71
CA GLY A 394 -11.09 -8.86 -1.99
C GLY A 394 -9.97 -7.97 -2.47
N VAL A 395 -10.21 -7.21 -3.53
CA VAL A 395 -9.26 -6.25 -4.07
C VAL A 395 -9.88 -4.86 -4.05
N GLY A 396 -9.22 -3.91 -3.37
CA GLY A 396 -9.56 -2.49 -3.39
C GLY A 396 -8.47 -1.69 -4.06
N MET A 397 -8.84 -0.73 -4.91
CA MET A 397 -7.90 0.20 -5.51
C MET A 397 -8.54 1.58 -5.66
N LEU A 398 -7.89 2.59 -5.08
CA LEU A 398 -8.12 4.00 -5.37
C LEU A 398 -6.92 4.50 -6.16
N LEU A 399 -7.17 5.07 -7.32
CA LEU A 399 -6.20 5.72 -8.17
C LEU A 399 -6.62 7.16 -8.39
N ASP A 400 -5.74 8.10 -8.06
CA ASP A 400 -5.83 9.52 -8.39
C ASP A 400 -4.69 9.90 -9.34
N GLU A 401 -5.01 10.59 -10.46
CA GLU A 401 -3.98 11.00 -11.43
C GLU A 401 -3.48 12.43 -11.19
N GLY A 402 -4.07 13.16 -10.25
CA GLY A 402 -3.51 14.42 -9.80
C GLY A 402 -4.44 15.55 -9.39
N GLY A 403 -4.01 16.21 -8.40
CA GLY A 403 -4.63 17.32 -7.68
C GLY A 403 -3.74 17.75 -6.53
N ASN A 404 -4.32 18.43 -5.53
CA ASN A 404 -3.77 18.51 -4.18
C ASN A 404 -4.82 17.94 -3.26
N ASP A 405 -4.68 16.67 -2.97
CA ASP A 405 -5.77 15.84 -2.52
C ASP A 405 -5.77 15.60 -1.01
N LYS A 406 -6.90 15.23 -0.47
CA LYS A 406 -7.04 15.00 0.96
C LYS A 406 -7.71 13.67 1.23
N TYR A 407 -6.95 12.78 1.84
CA TYR A 407 -7.38 11.45 2.22
C TYR A 407 -7.57 11.37 3.74
N PHE A 408 -8.79 11.16 4.19
CA PHE A 408 -9.11 10.96 5.60
C PHE A 408 -9.75 9.60 5.79
N GLY A 409 -9.13 8.75 6.60
CA GLY A 409 -9.62 7.42 6.94
C GLY A 409 -9.42 7.08 8.40
N ASP A 410 -10.19 6.14 8.92
CA ASP A 410 -10.06 5.72 10.32
C ASP A 410 -9.24 4.43 10.43
N ILE A 411 -9.86 3.27 10.36
CA ILE A 411 -9.20 1.98 10.58
C ILE A 411 -9.18 1.17 9.29
N PHE A 412 -8.02 0.57 8.96
CA PHE A 412 -7.83 -0.29 7.80
C PHE A 412 -8.17 0.42 6.49
N THR A 413 -7.45 1.50 6.21
CA THR A 413 -7.72 2.41 5.09
C THR A 413 -6.46 2.71 4.28
N MET A 414 -6.61 3.46 3.19
CA MET A 414 -5.48 3.95 2.38
C MET A 414 -4.55 2.82 1.94
N GLY A 415 -5.10 1.89 1.14
CA GLY A 415 -4.35 0.79 0.61
C GLY A 415 -4.07 -0.34 1.61
N ALA A 416 -4.91 -0.54 2.61
CA ALA A 416 -4.77 -1.66 3.55
C ALA A 416 -5.24 -2.99 2.95
N GLY A 417 -4.48 -4.10 3.16
CA GLY A 417 -4.79 -5.40 2.56
C GLY A 417 -4.76 -6.58 3.54
N SER A 418 -5.78 -7.47 3.47
CA SER A 418 -5.84 -8.73 4.21
C SER A 418 -6.59 -9.79 3.43
N PHE A 419 -6.04 -10.99 3.28
CA PHE A 419 -6.57 -12.05 2.39
C PHE A 419 -6.89 -11.54 0.97
N GLY A 420 -6.26 -10.45 0.57
CA GLY A 420 -6.52 -9.73 -0.66
C GLY A 420 -5.47 -8.65 -0.88
N LEU A 421 -5.84 -7.65 -1.66
CA LEU A 421 -4.95 -6.58 -2.06
C LEU A 421 -5.63 -5.23 -1.84
N GLY A 422 -4.97 -4.32 -1.10
CA GLY A 422 -5.37 -2.93 -0.99
C GLY A 422 -4.35 -2.02 -1.64
N ILE A 423 -4.80 -1.06 -2.45
CA ILE A 423 -3.94 -0.09 -3.13
C ILE A 423 -4.59 1.30 -3.05
N LEU A 424 -3.81 2.28 -2.61
CA LEU A 424 -4.03 3.69 -2.91
C LEU A 424 -2.83 4.16 -3.72
N SER A 425 -3.06 4.76 -4.88
CA SER A 425 -2.01 5.33 -5.72
C SER A 425 -2.39 6.75 -6.11
N ASP A 426 -1.54 7.70 -5.79
CA ASP A 426 -1.59 9.09 -6.21
C ASP A 426 -0.43 9.39 -7.16
N ILE A 427 -0.67 10.21 -8.17
CA ILE A 427 0.34 10.46 -9.19
C ILE A 427 0.93 11.86 -9.09
N LYS A 428 0.19 12.83 -8.58
CA LYS A 428 0.67 14.22 -8.53
C LYS A 428 -0.11 15.03 -7.53
N GLY A 429 0.60 15.75 -6.74
CA GLY A 429 -0.05 16.71 -5.89
C GLY A 429 0.87 17.20 -4.80
N ALA A 430 0.30 17.91 -3.86
CA ALA A 430 0.85 18.10 -2.54
C ALA A 430 -0.23 17.66 -1.58
N ASP A 431 -0.14 16.40 -1.17
CA ASP A 431 -1.27 15.64 -0.69
C ASP A 431 -1.27 15.47 0.83
N GLN A 432 -2.43 15.18 1.36
CA GLN A 432 -2.60 14.97 2.79
C GLN A 432 -3.23 13.61 3.07
N TYR A 433 -2.46 12.70 3.63
CA TYR A 433 -2.89 11.38 4.06
C TYR A 433 -3.06 11.34 5.57
N THR A 434 -4.29 11.21 6.07
CA THR A 434 -4.59 11.17 7.50
C THR A 434 -5.32 9.90 7.87
N GLY A 435 -4.62 8.97 8.53
CA GLY A 435 -5.15 7.68 8.98
C GLY A 435 -5.01 7.49 10.49
N SER A 436 -5.94 6.78 11.12
CA SER A 436 -5.86 6.56 12.57
C SER A 436 -5.10 5.29 12.93
N LEU A 437 -5.42 4.15 12.28
CA LEU A 437 -4.89 2.84 12.63
C LEU A 437 -4.95 1.89 11.44
N TYR A 438 -3.92 1.06 11.23
CA TYR A 438 -3.86 0.10 10.12
C TYR A 438 -4.05 0.76 8.76
N ALA A 439 -3.36 1.86 8.49
CA ALA A 439 -3.53 2.67 7.30
C ALA A 439 -2.23 2.82 6.51
N GLN A 440 -2.30 3.49 5.36
CA GLN A 440 -1.15 3.91 4.58
C GLN A 440 -0.25 2.73 4.19
N GLY A 441 -0.80 1.80 3.39
CA GLY A 441 -0.07 0.64 2.91
C GLY A 441 0.08 -0.48 3.95
N PHE A 442 -0.93 -0.69 4.79
CA PHE A 442 -0.90 -1.70 5.85
C PHE A 442 -1.17 -3.12 5.31
N GLY A 443 -0.28 -4.06 5.65
CA GLY A 443 -0.40 -5.48 5.29
C GLY A 443 -0.79 -6.36 6.47
N PHE A 444 -1.99 -6.97 6.44
CA PHE A 444 -2.44 -7.92 7.43
C PHE A 444 -2.41 -9.35 6.87
N ILE A 445 -2.87 -10.32 7.63
CA ILE A 445 -2.78 -11.76 7.37
C ILE A 445 -2.99 -12.12 5.90
N SER A 446 -1.98 -12.75 5.28
CA SER A 446 -2.03 -13.20 3.88
C SER A 446 -2.45 -12.12 2.88
N GLY A 447 -2.28 -10.85 3.21
CA GLY A 447 -2.64 -9.71 2.36
C GLY A 447 -1.45 -8.86 1.95
N PHE A 448 -1.67 -8.00 0.97
CA PHE A 448 -0.74 -6.98 0.54
C PHE A 448 -1.42 -5.62 0.62
N GLY A 449 -0.84 -4.69 1.37
CA GLY A 449 -1.26 -3.29 1.40
C GLY A 449 -0.23 -2.40 0.74
N ALA A 450 -0.67 -1.45 -0.07
CA ALA A 450 0.19 -0.45 -0.71
C ALA A 450 -0.41 0.94 -0.68
N LEU A 451 0.35 1.93 -0.22
CA LEU A 451 0.18 3.33 -0.55
C LEU A 451 1.36 3.74 -1.44
N ILE A 452 1.08 4.36 -2.57
CA ILE A 452 2.05 4.72 -3.58
C ILE A 452 1.79 6.16 -3.97
N ASP A 453 2.78 7.01 -3.78
CA ASP A 453 2.79 8.40 -4.26
C ASP A 453 3.89 8.60 -5.30
N SER A 454 3.67 9.50 -6.23
CA SER A 454 4.64 9.74 -7.31
C SER A 454 5.29 11.11 -7.27
N ALA A 455 4.62 12.12 -6.78
CA ALA A 455 5.22 13.46 -6.75
C ALA A 455 4.44 14.44 -5.91
N GLY A 456 5.09 15.08 -4.99
CA GLY A 456 4.48 16.11 -4.19
C GLY A 456 5.40 16.72 -3.15
N CYS A 457 4.81 17.37 -2.18
CA CYS A 457 5.40 17.60 -0.88
C CYS A 457 4.34 17.21 0.12
N ASP A 458 4.38 15.96 0.54
CA ASP A 458 3.24 15.28 1.06
C ASP A 458 3.25 15.16 2.58
N ASN A 459 2.10 14.97 3.16
CA ASN A 459 1.98 14.85 4.59
C ASN A 459 1.28 13.53 4.96
N TYR A 460 2.08 12.57 5.40
CA TYR A 460 1.63 11.27 5.88
C TYR A 460 1.48 11.30 7.41
N PHE A 461 0.24 11.38 7.89
CA PHE A 461 -0.04 11.35 9.32
C PHE A 461 -0.80 10.08 9.70
N ALA A 462 -0.27 9.30 10.65
CA ALA A 462 -0.92 8.11 11.18
C ALA A 462 -0.91 8.09 12.71
N GLY A 463 -2.06 7.78 13.32
CA GLY A 463 -2.21 7.70 14.79
C GLY A 463 -3.10 8.79 15.38
N GLY A 464 -2.79 9.20 16.61
CA GLY A 464 -3.47 10.32 17.30
C GLY A 464 -4.86 10.02 17.84
N LYS A 465 -5.40 8.80 17.68
CA LYS A 465 -6.76 8.48 18.12
C LYS A 465 -6.84 7.33 19.14
N TYR A 466 -6.15 6.22 18.88
CA TYR A 466 -6.22 5.01 19.71
C TYR A 466 -4.95 4.87 20.56
N LYS A 467 -5.09 4.89 21.89
CA LYS A 467 -3.94 4.90 22.80
C LYS A 467 -3.31 3.52 22.97
N ASP A 468 -1.98 3.50 23.04
CA ASP A 468 -1.23 2.32 23.45
C ASP A 468 -1.19 2.18 24.98
N ILE A 469 -2.26 1.69 25.58
CA ILE A 469 -2.37 1.55 27.03
C ILE A 469 -1.40 0.53 27.64
N LEU A 470 -0.88 -0.39 26.83
CA LEU A 470 0.02 -1.45 27.29
C LEU A 470 1.44 -0.92 27.55
N ARG A 471 1.89 0.07 26.79
CA ARG A 471 3.26 0.61 26.85
C ARG A 471 3.30 2.02 27.40
N TYR A 472 2.45 2.90 26.86
CA TYR A 472 2.51 4.33 27.13
C TYR A 472 1.09 4.94 27.25
N LYS A 473 0.85 5.70 28.31
CA LYS A 473 -0.49 6.30 28.56
C LYS A 473 -0.81 7.52 27.71
N ASP A 474 0.19 8.10 27.07
CA ASP A 474 0.16 9.37 26.34
C ASP A 474 0.56 9.23 24.87
N HIS A 475 0.75 7.99 24.38
CA HIS A 475 1.05 7.67 23.00
C HIS A 475 -0.06 6.84 22.34
N TYR A 476 -0.06 6.82 21.00
CA TYR A 476 -1.11 6.22 20.20
C TYR A 476 -0.57 5.09 19.34
N ILE A 477 -1.36 4.06 19.13
CA ILE A 477 -1.05 2.99 18.18
C ILE A 477 -1.28 3.53 16.77
N SER A 478 -0.33 3.33 15.86
CA SER A 478 -0.45 3.70 14.45
C SER A 478 -0.54 2.48 13.53
N LEU A 479 0.40 1.52 13.61
CA LEU A 479 0.46 0.31 12.78
C LEU A 479 0.23 0.64 11.29
N SER A 480 0.96 1.64 10.77
CA SER A 480 0.70 2.27 9.48
C SER A 480 2.01 2.61 8.76
N GLN A 481 1.95 3.23 7.59
CA GLN A 481 3.10 3.66 6.80
C GLN A 481 3.99 2.48 6.40
N GLY A 482 3.42 1.58 5.57
CA GLY A 482 4.12 0.39 5.12
C GLY A 482 4.30 -0.67 6.22
N PHE A 483 3.42 -0.71 7.19
CA PHE A 483 3.49 -1.65 8.32
C PHE A 483 2.86 -3.00 7.98
N ALA A 484 3.45 -4.10 8.49
CA ALA A 484 2.84 -5.43 8.38
C ALA A 484 2.59 -6.06 9.74
N TYR A 485 1.43 -6.74 9.87
CA TYR A 485 0.99 -7.30 11.14
C TYR A 485 0.43 -8.73 11.01
N GLY A 486 0.72 -9.58 12.00
CA GLY A 486 0.14 -10.91 12.15
C GLY A 486 -0.33 -11.14 13.58
N ILE A 487 -1.26 -12.07 13.76
CA ILE A 487 -1.80 -12.46 15.08
C ILE A 487 -0.94 -13.55 15.70
N ARG A 488 -0.21 -13.21 16.73
CA ARG A 488 0.68 -14.13 17.47
C ARG A 488 -0.11 -14.98 18.46
N PRO A 489 0.09 -16.33 18.47
CA PRO A 489 0.95 -17.10 17.56
C PRO A 489 0.20 -17.70 16.35
N GLU A 490 -1.05 -17.42 16.15
CA GLU A 490 -1.98 -18.19 15.33
C GLU A 490 -1.88 -17.96 13.83
N MET A 491 -1.63 -16.70 13.40
CA MET A 491 -1.69 -16.35 11.98
C MET A 491 -0.56 -15.41 11.60
N SER A 492 0.26 -15.83 10.64
CA SER A 492 1.34 -15.04 10.05
C SER A 492 0.80 -13.81 9.31
N GLY A 493 1.56 -12.72 9.35
CA GLY A 493 1.24 -11.43 8.75
C GLY A 493 1.28 -11.41 7.22
N GLY A 494 1.09 -10.21 6.69
CA GLY A 494 1.13 -9.91 5.27
C GLY A 494 2.36 -9.11 4.85
N ILE A 495 2.20 -8.34 3.77
CA ILE A 495 3.19 -7.40 3.24
C ILE A 495 2.57 -6.01 3.24
N GLY A 496 3.22 -5.04 3.89
CA GLY A 496 2.84 -3.63 3.88
C GLY A 496 3.90 -2.79 3.19
N VAL A 497 3.49 -1.91 2.29
CA VAL A 497 4.38 -1.04 1.53
C VAL A 497 3.85 0.39 1.51
N LEU A 498 4.71 1.35 1.86
CA LEU A 498 4.56 2.74 1.47
C LEU A 498 5.71 3.06 0.51
N TYR A 499 5.39 3.63 -0.63
CA TYR A 499 6.36 4.00 -1.66
C TYR A 499 6.11 5.43 -2.09
N ASP A 500 7.11 6.26 -1.95
CA ASP A 500 7.16 7.62 -2.48
C ASP A 500 8.23 7.73 -3.55
N LEU A 501 7.95 8.47 -4.61
CA LEU A 501 8.91 8.64 -5.71
C LEU A 501 9.64 9.97 -5.64
N SER A 502 8.99 11.03 -5.19
CA SER A 502 9.66 12.33 -5.10
C SER A 502 8.87 13.39 -4.35
N GLY A 503 9.52 14.06 -3.43
CA GLY A 503 8.91 15.15 -2.68
C GLY A 503 9.87 15.80 -1.72
N ASN A 504 9.34 16.59 -0.79
CA ASN A 504 9.98 16.85 0.50
C ASN A 504 8.90 16.59 1.53
N ASP A 505 8.91 15.41 2.08
CA ASP A 505 7.75 14.81 2.69
C ASP A 505 7.82 14.77 4.21
N LEU A 506 6.67 14.66 4.84
CA LEU A 506 6.58 14.54 6.27
C LEU A 506 5.85 13.26 6.66
N TYR A 507 6.59 12.29 7.12
CA TYR A 507 6.09 11.03 7.68
C TYR A 507 5.95 11.14 9.19
N THR A 508 4.74 11.12 9.68
CA THR A 508 4.45 11.16 11.12
C THR A 508 3.65 9.94 11.56
N SER A 509 4.23 9.15 12.45
CA SER A 509 3.54 8.07 13.16
C SER A 509 3.89 8.13 14.65
N ASP A 510 3.31 7.26 15.48
CA ASP A 510 3.62 7.24 16.92
C ASP A 510 4.17 5.86 17.33
N ILE A 511 3.35 4.91 17.71
CA ILE A 511 3.80 3.56 18.05
C ILE A 511 3.49 2.63 16.87
N PHE A 512 4.53 1.98 16.33
CA PHE A 512 4.50 1.10 15.17
C PHE A 512 4.19 1.81 13.84
N GLY A 513 5.22 1.98 13.01
CA GLY A 513 5.07 2.62 11.70
C GLY A 513 6.34 2.59 10.86
N GLN A 514 6.31 3.29 9.73
CA GLN A 514 7.47 3.61 8.90
C GLN A 514 8.32 2.38 8.52
N GLY A 515 7.74 1.48 7.69
CA GLY A 515 8.42 0.31 7.15
C GLY A 515 8.71 -0.78 8.19
N SER A 516 7.96 -0.81 9.29
CA SER A 516 8.17 -1.77 10.37
C SER A 516 7.16 -2.92 10.33
N SER A 517 7.34 -3.93 11.20
CA SER A 517 6.46 -5.10 11.19
C SER A 517 6.41 -5.84 12.51
N TYR A 518 5.40 -6.71 12.62
CA TYR A 518 5.15 -7.59 13.76
C TYR A 518 4.61 -8.95 13.29
N TRP A 519 5.19 -10.04 13.80
CA TRP A 519 4.78 -11.43 13.62
C TRP A 519 4.63 -11.92 12.18
N TRP A 520 5.73 -12.47 11.63
CA TRP A 520 5.82 -13.11 10.30
C TRP A 520 5.25 -12.25 9.16
N GLY A 521 5.43 -10.92 9.26
CA GLY A 521 5.11 -9.97 8.21
C GLY A 521 6.37 -9.38 7.57
N LEU A 522 6.16 -8.55 6.56
CA LEU A 522 7.18 -7.72 5.92
C LEU A 522 6.65 -6.30 5.79
N GLY A 523 7.24 -5.37 6.53
CA GLY A 523 6.97 -3.93 6.39
C GLY A 523 8.06 -3.25 5.58
N SER A 524 7.67 -2.37 4.67
CA SER A 524 8.58 -1.60 3.83
C SER A 524 8.10 -0.17 3.64
N LEU A 525 8.99 0.79 3.83
CA LEU A 525 8.86 2.16 3.36
C LEU A 525 10.03 2.43 2.43
N VAL A 526 9.76 2.96 1.25
CA VAL A 526 10.76 3.37 0.26
C VAL A 526 10.49 4.79 -0.15
N ASP A 527 11.46 5.66 0.00
CA ASP A 527 11.52 6.99 -0.59
C ASP A 527 12.62 7.05 -1.65
N GLU A 528 12.33 7.64 -2.80
CA GLU A 528 13.30 7.67 -3.90
C GLU A 528 14.06 8.99 -3.98
N GLU A 529 13.43 10.12 -3.69
CA GLU A 529 14.03 11.46 -3.80
C GLU A 529 13.29 12.51 -2.95
N GLY A 530 13.97 13.14 -2.02
CA GLY A 530 13.38 14.24 -1.24
C GLY A 530 14.35 14.84 -0.23
N ASN A 531 13.89 15.79 0.56
CA ASN A 531 14.50 16.15 1.84
C ASN A 531 13.43 15.94 2.90
N ASP A 532 13.45 14.77 3.51
CA ASP A 532 12.30 14.21 4.17
C ASP A 532 12.39 14.22 5.69
N LYS A 533 11.25 14.08 6.34
CA LYS A 533 11.21 14.03 7.80
C LYS A 533 10.43 12.83 8.28
N TYR A 534 11.13 11.92 8.90
CA TYR A 534 10.58 10.72 9.52
C TYR A 534 10.45 10.92 11.01
N VAL A 535 9.25 11.11 11.50
CA VAL A 535 8.98 11.36 12.93
C VAL A 535 8.12 10.24 13.49
N SER A 536 8.62 9.54 14.50
CA SER A 536 7.86 8.52 15.20
C SER A 536 8.29 8.42 16.66
N TYR A 537 7.57 7.65 17.47
CA TYR A 537 7.97 7.42 18.84
C TYR A 537 8.71 6.09 19.00
N GLN A 538 8.09 4.96 18.64
CA GLN A 538 8.71 3.67 18.89
C GLN A 538 8.24 2.56 17.93
N TYR A 539 9.09 1.55 17.69
CA TYR A 539 8.88 0.44 16.76
C TYR A 539 8.63 0.93 15.33
N ALA A 540 9.51 1.80 14.84
CA ALA A 540 9.36 2.45 13.54
C ALA A 540 10.72 2.57 12.81
N GLN A 541 10.72 3.21 11.66
CA GLN A 541 11.91 3.50 10.85
C GLN A 541 12.70 2.21 10.54
N GLY A 542 12.05 1.28 9.84
CA GLY A 542 12.66 0.02 9.44
C GLY A 542 12.90 -0.96 10.58
N ALA A 543 12.25 -0.77 11.73
CA ALA A 543 12.37 -1.71 12.84
C ALA A 543 11.50 -2.95 12.66
N ALA A 544 11.82 -4.01 13.39
CA ALA A 544 11.02 -5.23 13.37
C ALA A 544 10.97 -5.88 14.76
N THR A 545 9.83 -6.48 15.09
CA THR A 545 9.68 -7.14 16.39
C THR A 545 8.83 -8.42 16.30
N HIS A 546 9.28 -9.48 16.95
CA HIS A 546 8.67 -10.82 17.02
C HIS A 546 8.65 -11.58 15.68
N MET A 547 9.80 -12.15 15.28
CA MET A 547 9.95 -13.06 14.13
C MET A 547 9.44 -12.46 12.82
N THR A 548 9.95 -11.30 12.44
CA THR A 548 9.46 -10.54 11.29
C THR A 548 10.56 -9.70 10.64
N LEU A 549 10.23 -8.97 9.60
CA LEU A 549 11.17 -8.22 8.77
C LEU A 549 10.66 -6.79 8.57
N GLY A 550 11.52 -5.79 8.80
CA GLY A 550 11.21 -4.38 8.53
C GLY A 550 12.34 -3.70 7.76
N ILE A 551 11.99 -2.82 6.85
CA ILE A 551 12.92 -1.99 6.10
C ILE A 551 12.37 -0.60 5.85
N LEU A 552 13.19 0.42 6.12
CA LEU A 552 13.07 1.76 5.58
C LEU A 552 14.28 1.99 4.66
N GLU A 553 14.01 2.38 3.43
CA GLU A 553 15.02 2.73 2.44
C GLU A 553 14.76 4.14 1.92
N ASP A 554 15.70 5.05 2.14
CA ASP A 554 15.76 6.37 1.52
C ASP A 554 16.87 6.40 0.48
N LYS A 555 16.65 7.04 -0.64
CA LYS A 555 17.65 7.02 -1.71
C LYS A 555 18.32 8.34 -1.95
N LYS A 556 17.69 9.47 -1.62
CA LYS A 556 18.31 10.78 -1.83
C LYS A 556 17.63 11.87 -1.02
N GLY A 557 18.40 12.61 -0.31
CA GLY A 557 17.93 13.81 0.34
C GLY A 557 18.86 14.29 1.43
N ASP A 558 18.59 15.44 2.02
CA ASP A 558 19.13 15.81 3.32
C ASP A 558 18.00 15.56 4.33
N ASP A 559 18.03 14.41 5.03
CA ASP A 559 16.89 13.86 5.72
C ASP A 559 16.96 13.96 7.25
N VAL A 560 15.83 13.84 7.90
CA VAL A 560 15.76 13.91 9.37
C VAL A 560 14.96 12.75 9.95
N TYR A 561 15.63 11.87 10.67
CA TYR A 561 15.04 10.72 11.34
C TYR A 561 14.93 10.97 12.85
N ILE A 562 13.72 11.08 13.37
CA ILE A 562 13.46 11.31 14.80
C ILE A 562 12.66 10.16 15.39
N SER A 563 13.22 9.53 16.44
CA SER A 563 12.52 8.46 17.16
C SER A 563 12.90 8.42 18.64
N HIS A 564 12.14 7.66 19.44
CA HIS A 564 12.51 7.40 20.84
C HIS A 564 13.28 6.09 21.00
N GLY A 565 12.84 4.99 20.39
CA GLY A 565 13.58 3.72 20.53
C GLY A 565 12.90 2.54 19.85
N VAL A 566 13.60 1.42 19.78
CA VAL A 566 13.29 0.26 18.91
C VAL A 566 13.00 0.76 17.50
N SER A 567 13.91 1.55 16.96
CA SER A 567 13.74 2.26 15.68
C SER A 567 15.07 2.34 14.93
N GLN A 568 15.07 2.99 13.79
CA GLN A 568 16.25 3.22 12.97
C GLN A 568 17.02 1.92 12.70
N GLY A 569 16.34 0.96 12.04
CA GLY A 569 16.92 -0.33 11.70
C GLY A 569 17.06 -1.29 12.88
N CYS A 570 16.27 -1.16 13.94
CA CYS A 570 16.37 -2.03 15.12
C CYS A 570 15.66 -3.38 14.90
N GLY A 571 16.39 -4.48 15.11
CA GLY A 571 15.81 -5.83 15.18
C GLY A 571 15.57 -6.26 16.63
N HIS A 572 14.30 -6.56 16.99
CA HIS A 572 13.93 -6.94 18.35
C HIS A 572 13.14 -8.25 18.38
N ASP A 573 13.54 -9.18 19.27
CA ASP A 573 12.88 -10.46 19.50
C ASP A 573 12.78 -11.37 18.24
N LEU A 574 13.95 -11.86 17.81
CA LEU A 574 14.08 -12.74 16.64
C LEU A 574 13.61 -12.08 15.33
N ALA A 575 13.79 -10.78 15.20
CA ALA A 575 13.38 -10.04 14.04
C ALA A 575 14.56 -9.33 13.37
N PHE A 576 14.41 -8.99 12.09
CA PHE A 576 15.40 -8.27 11.30
C PHE A 576 14.88 -6.87 10.97
N GLY A 577 15.59 -5.85 11.47
CA GLY A 577 15.32 -4.45 11.16
C GLY A 577 16.45 -3.84 10.33
N LEU A 578 16.08 -3.05 9.33
CA LEU A 578 17.02 -2.37 8.44
C LEU A 578 16.56 -0.93 8.18
N LEU A 579 17.44 0.03 8.43
CA LEU A 579 17.36 1.36 7.86
C LEU A 579 18.53 1.49 6.88
N TYR A 580 18.23 1.89 5.66
CA TYR A 580 19.20 2.12 4.60
C TYR A 580 18.97 3.50 4.00
N ASP A 581 19.95 4.37 4.19
CA ASP A 581 20.06 5.65 3.52
C ASP A 581 21.17 5.59 2.49
N LYS A 582 20.92 6.18 1.35
CA LYS A 582 21.88 6.08 0.25
C LYS A 582 22.66 7.35 0.01
N SER A 583 22.07 8.52 0.21
CA SER A 583 22.80 9.77 0.01
C SER A 583 22.09 10.99 0.55
N GLY A 584 22.80 11.77 1.32
CA GLY A 584 22.31 13.01 1.88
C GLY A 584 23.30 13.59 2.90
N ASN A 585 22.90 14.64 3.62
CA ASN A 585 23.55 15.00 4.88
C ASN A 585 22.47 14.91 5.95
N ASP A 586 22.45 13.81 6.66
CA ASP A 586 21.30 13.34 7.39
C ASP A 586 21.44 13.51 8.90
N ASP A 587 20.31 13.72 9.56
CA ASP A 587 20.26 13.83 11.03
C ASP A 587 19.46 12.67 11.63
N TYR A 588 20.14 11.75 12.30
CA TYR A 588 19.56 10.62 13.03
C TYR A 588 19.45 10.93 14.52
N VAL A 589 18.26 11.13 15.03
CA VAL A 589 17.99 11.48 16.42
C VAL A 589 17.19 10.39 17.11
N SER A 590 17.72 9.83 18.20
CA SER A 590 17.00 8.83 18.98
C SER A 590 17.31 8.90 20.48
N TYR A 591 16.43 8.29 21.29
CA TYR A 591 16.64 8.22 22.73
C TYR A 591 17.39 6.96 23.12
N ASP A 592 16.89 5.76 22.72
CA ASP A 592 17.52 4.48 23.06
C ASP A 592 17.24 3.40 21.97
N LEU A 593 17.88 2.26 22.07
CA LEU A 593 17.76 1.03 21.27
C LEU A 593 17.41 1.29 19.79
N SER A 594 18.37 1.88 19.07
CA SER A 594 18.21 2.37 17.71
C SER A 594 19.55 2.38 16.97
N GLN A 595 19.58 2.95 15.78
CA GLN A 595 20.76 3.09 14.94
C GLN A 595 21.49 1.75 14.75
N GLY A 596 20.77 0.79 14.12
CA GLY A 596 21.29 -0.53 13.83
C GLY A 596 21.40 -1.46 15.05
N ALA A 597 20.58 -1.27 16.07
CA ALA A 597 20.66 -2.07 17.30
C ALA A 597 19.94 -3.42 17.16
N GLY A 598 20.57 -4.50 17.62
CA GLY A 598 19.97 -5.82 17.79
C GLY A 598 19.64 -6.09 19.26
N SER A 599 18.43 -6.55 19.55
CA SER A 599 17.99 -6.87 20.91
C SER A 599 17.16 -8.15 20.98
N ALA A 600 17.27 -8.88 22.10
CA ALA A 600 16.48 -10.07 22.36
C ALA A 600 16.54 -11.13 21.22
N ASN A 601 17.75 -11.45 20.75
CA ASN A 601 18.06 -12.33 19.62
C ASN A 601 17.68 -11.74 18.24
N GLY A 602 17.45 -10.42 18.15
CA GLY A 602 17.20 -9.72 16.90
C GLY A 602 18.48 -9.33 16.16
N ILE A 603 18.33 -8.99 14.91
CA ILE A 603 19.39 -8.46 14.04
C ILE A 603 18.97 -7.07 13.59
N GLY A 604 19.74 -6.04 13.95
CA GLY A 604 19.52 -4.66 13.54
C GLY A 604 20.65 -4.15 12.70
N ILE A 605 20.33 -3.43 11.63
CA ILE A 605 21.30 -2.83 10.72
C ILE A 605 20.87 -1.40 10.38
N LEU A 606 21.82 -0.45 10.48
CA LEU A 606 21.75 0.85 9.84
C LEU A 606 22.87 0.93 8.83
N ILE A 607 22.61 1.39 7.64
CA ILE A 607 23.58 1.66 6.59
C ILE A 607 23.30 3.06 6.05
N ASP A 608 24.33 3.89 6.05
CA ASP A 608 24.42 5.17 5.36
C ASP A 608 25.55 5.09 4.33
N GLU A 609 25.31 5.51 3.08
CA GLU A 609 26.34 5.38 2.04
C GLU A 609 27.10 6.68 1.77
N GLU A 610 26.45 7.83 1.79
CA GLU A 610 27.07 9.09 1.37
C GLU A 610 26.50 10.30 2.12
N GLY A 611 27.34 11.02 2.88
CA GLY A 611 26.91 12.26 3.52
C GLY A 611 27.95 12.86 4.45
N ASP A 612 27.67 14.03 5.00
CA ASP A 612 28.28 14.56 6.22
C ASP A 612 27.17 14.53 7.31
N ASP A 613 27.14 13.46 8.14
CA ASP A 613 25.95 13.06 8.88
C ASP A 613 25.99 13.33 10.38
N GLY A 614 24.82 13.41 10.99
CA GLY A 614 24.66 13.64 12.42
C GLY A 614 23.97 12.48 13.14
N TYR A 615 24.63 11.81 14.05
CA TYR A 615 24.14 10.68 14.83
C TYR A 615 23.97 11.03 16.30
N TYR A 616 22.76 11.36 16.71
CA TYR A 616 22.45 11.85 18.04
C TYR A 616 21.64 10.85 18.87
N VAL A 617 22.18 10.46 20.02
CA VAL A 617 21.52 9.52 20.93
C VAL A 617 21.56 10.01 22.37
N GLU A 618 20.49 9.78 23.12
CA GLU A 618 20.49 10.10 24.55
C GLU A 618 21.13 8.97 25.36
N LYS A 619 20.80 7.71 25.12
CA LYS A 619 21.40 6.54 25.74
C LYS A 619 22.48 5.94 24.86
N LYS A 620 23.72 6.10 25.25
CA LYS A 620 24.88 5.63 24.48
C LYS A 620 25.10 4.12 24.56
N ASP A 621 24.57 3.46 25.59
CA ASP A 621 24.94 2.09 25.93
C ASP A 621 24.25 1.03 25.04
N ASN A 622 23.23 1.39 24.30
CA ASN A 622 22.41 0.45 23.54
C ASN A 622 22.01 0.94 22.13
N THR A 623 22.86 1.76 21.53
CA THR A 623 22.66 2.36 20.20
C THR A 623 23.92 2.17 19.34
N GLN A 624 23.87 2.63 18.08
CA GLN A 624 24.99 2.67 17.15
C GLN A 624 25.69 1.31 16.99
N GLY A 625 24.94 0.35 16.42
CA GLY A 625 25.40 -1.00 16.18
C GLY A 625 25.45 -1.88 17.45
N TYR A 626 24.64 -1.59 18.44
CA TYR A 626 24.58 -2.39 19.68
C TYR A 626 23.94 -3.75 19.48
N GLY A 627 24.56 -4.82 19.97
CA GLY A 627 23.96 -6.16 20.04
C GLY A 627 23.95 -6.68 21.46
N ASN A 628 22.80 -7.00 22.05
CA ASN A 628 22.72 -7.46 23.43
C ASN A 628 22.81 -8.99 23.58
N PRO A 629 23.32 -9.48 24.72
CA PRO A 629 23.40 -10.92 24.98
C PRO A 629 22.12 -11.50 25.61
N ARG A 630 21.00 -10.78 25.55
CA ARG A 630 19.73 -11.22 26.13
C ARG A 630 19.17 -12.41 25.38
N ARG A 631 18.52 -13.32 26.13
CA ARG A 631 18.01 -14.60 25.67
C ARG A 631 19.11 -15.58 25.21
N ASP A 632 18.75 -16.71 24.68
CA ASP A 632 19.66 -17.84 24.53
C ASP A 632 20.64 -17.73 23.35
N TYR A 633 20.33 -16.91 22.33
CA TYR A 633 21.09 -16.85 21.06
C TYR A 633 21.96 -15.61 20.92
N GLY A 634 21.67 -14.55 21.69
CA GLY A 634 22.29 -13.25 21.51
C GLY A 634 21.72 -12.46 20.35
N SER A 635 22.16 -11.22 20.19
CA SER A 635 21.65 -10.28 19.18
C SER A 635 22.80 -9.68 18.41
N ILE A 636 22.58 -9.38 17.13
CA ILE A 636 23.58 -8.76 16.24
C ILE A 636 23.14 -7.32 15.99
N GLY A 637 24.04 -6.36 16.25
CA GLY A 637 23.85 -4.95 15.90
C GLY A 637 24.95 -4.47 14.97
N ILE A 638 24.58 -3.82 13.90
CA ILE A 638 25.50 -3.36 12.86
C ILE A 638 25.16 -1.92 12.49
N PHE A 639 26.19 -1.07 12.52
CA PHE A 639 26.12 0.31 12.07
C PHE A 639 27.19 0.52 11.00
N LEU A 640 26.82 0.96 9.83
CA LEU A 640 27.74 1.22 8.72
C LEU A 640 27.50 2.64 8.22
N ASP A 641 28.55 3.43 8.19
CA ASP A 641 28.65 4.69 7.49
C ASP A 641 29.82 4.58 6.51
N LEU A 642 29.59 4.94 5.27
CA LEU A 642 30.53 4.63 4.20
C LEU A 642 31.31 5.83 3.72
N SER A 643 30.89 7.04 4.04
CA SER A 643 31.70 8.22 3.68
C SER A 643 31.14 9.52 4.26
N GLY A 644 31.99 10.39 4.73
CA GLY A 644 31.60 11.71 5.21
C GLY A 644 32.60 12.34 6.17
N ASN A 645 32.15 13.44 6.81
CA ASN A 645 32.74 13.95 8.05
C ASN A 645 31.61 13.98 9.08
N ASP A 646 31.54 12.95 9.90
CA ASP A 646 30.34 12.65 10.61
C ASP A 646 30.40 13.06 12.07
N HIS A 647 29.25 13.42 12.59
CA HIS A 647 29.14 13.90 13.95
C HIS A 647 28.43 12.90 14.86
N TYR A 648 29.13 12.38 15.83
CA TYR A 648 28.62 11.42 16.82
C TYR A 648 28.60 12.01 18.23
N ASN A 649 27.48 11.84 18.93
CA ASN A 649 27.46 12.06 20.37
C ASN A 649 27.41 10.75 21.20
N GLY A 650 27.36 9.59 20.53
CA GLY A 650 27.22 8.25 21.11
C GLY A 650 28.54 7.48 21.25
N ASN A 651 28.52 6.21 20.82
CA ASN A 651 29.69 5.32 20.79
C ASN A 651 30.44 5.41 19.46
N GLY A 652 29.78 5.83 18.39
CA GLY A 652 30.36 6.02 17.08
C GLY A 652 31.40 7.14 17.07
N LYS A 653 32.26 7.09 16.07
CA LYS A 653 33.30 8.08 15.85
C LYS A 653 33.67 8.08 14.37
N ASP A 654 33.75 9.28 13.83
CA ASP A 654 34.17 9.58 12.48
C ASP A 654 35.48 8.89 12.08
N SER A 655 35.56 8.37 10.88
CA SER A 655 36.70 7.67 10.27
C SER A 655 37.26 6.53 11.15
N SER A 656 36.40 5.71 11.73
CA SER A 656 36.79 4.73 12.74
C SER A 656 35.90 3.47 12.73
N TRP A 657 36.32 2.49 13.48
CA TRP A 657 35.49 1.35 13.81
C TRP A 657 35.42 1.15 15.32
N TRP A 658 34.30 0.57 15.80
CA TRP A 658 34.08 0.27 17.23
C TRP A 658 33.32 -1.03 17.42
N THR A 659 33.44 -1.59 18.61
CA THR A 659 32.55 -2.66 19.07
C THR A 659 31.85 -2.19 20.33
N THR A 660 30.58 -2.52 20.43
CA THR A 660 29.83 -2.24 21.65
C THR A 660 30.23 -3.22 22.77
N PRO A 661 29.93 -2.94 24.05
CA PRO A 661 30.28 -3.84 25.15
C PRO A 661 29.74 -5.26 25.04
N SER A 662 28.77 -5.51 24.19
CA SER A 662 28.29 -6.83 23.86
C SER A 662 29.18 -7.51 22.82
N GLN A 663 29.13 -8.83 22.78
CA GLN A 663 30.02 -9.63 21.93
C GLN A 663 29.75 -9.42 20.42
N TRP A 664 28.55 -9.02 20.00
CA TRP A 664 28.11 -9.00 18.61
C TRP A 664 27.56 -7.64 18.14
N GLY A 665 28.09 -6.59 18.72
CA GLY A 665 27.81 -5.24 18.29
C GLY A 665 28.99 -4.60 17.60
N VAL A 666 28.81 -4.00 16.43
CA VAL A 666 29.88 -3.37 15.64
C VAL A 666 29.37 -2.15 14.89
N GLY A 667 30.23 -1.13 14.81
CA GLY A 667 30.07 -0.02 13.88
C GLY A 667 31.33 0.20 13.09
N ILE A 668 31.20 0.61 11.86
CA ILE A 668 32.25 1.05 10.95
C ILE A 668 31.82 2.36 10.31
N ASP A 669 32.73 3.30 10.34
CA ASP A 669 32.65 4.56 9.62
C ASP A 669 33.94 4.68 8.78
N GLN A 670 33.77 4.92 7.49
CA GLN A 670 34.87 4.95 6.53
C GLN A 670 35.22 6.39 6.12
N GLU A 671 36.48 6.70 6.13
CA GLU A 671 37.01 7.91 5.51
C GLU A 671 36.87 7.82 3.98
N LYS A 672 36.51 8.92 3.35
CA LYS A 672 36.35 9.05 1.87
C LYS A 672 37.64 8.75 1.12
#